data_a05a55bc2bcc83e2028490a5cfd2fd4d
#
_entry.id   a05a55bc2bcc83e2028490a5cfd2fd4d
#
_cell.length_a   1.000
_cell.length_b   1.000
_cell.length_c   1.000
_cell.angle_alpha   90.00
_cell.angle_beta   90.00
_cell.angle_gamma   90.00
#
_symmetry.space_group_name_H-M   'P 1'
#
loop_
_entity.id
_entity.type
_entity.pdbx_description
1 polymer ?
#
loop_
_entity_poly.entity_id
_entity_poly.type
_entity_poly.pdbx_seq_one_letter_code
_entity_poly.pdbx_strand_id
1 'polypeptide(L)'
;MRLLLITLLIICVTTVHAQVDAQVQRAPENSELIIKSTRLFGKLVDASTNKGVEAASVQVFMVATDSLVGGMLTKPNGDFSFLNIPAADSFRVEVSAIGYEPWKKSVKAGIADKGATGKQEKDLGNIVLVPAVKQLETVTVTAQRPLLEMGIDRKTFNVAKSLTATGGSAVDVLKNIPSVSVDIDGNVKLRNASPQIFVDGRPSILTLDQIPADNIEKVELITNPSAKYDAASSGGIINVVLKKNKRNGLNGIASASVGSPGVLNGNLNLNLRQGKVNVFVIGSYNQRGGKNKGETKRENKSMGITQDYFNQVSVNERQRRFRSVRFGADFFMDNRNTISFIQDLGAGRFNNNEIQNQEYLNSSRLLQYTGERLGDGKFGFNRNSSRLNFKHSFPEPGKELTADLTYNYGSRSDNSTILNNYTDPGGAIYKPSTRVRNSGNSNNNQFTFQADYVYPKGENTKFETGLRSYRNKFSSYYNAFSVNNAAETKLPLSNNYDYTENIHAIYATYSKKYGGFSYQVGLRAEYAKFSGMLVDSAYKFGYEYPSSLKNTWNALFPSLFLTQKINDQDQVQLNFSRRVRRPDFWQLNPFIDISDPVNLRQGNPQLKPEFVNSFELNYNRTYASGNFLGVLYLRNNPADITQYSDTITAEQYARLANAGVDKNAILNTFINGSVTNRWGAEFTVQQKAGSNFDITPTINFQYRTVKASVGNLDLSNTGFNWDAKLIVNYKIVAKKYPVFNNLSFQLSGEYESPEVIPQGKTKSEFNSDFAVRKDFLKNNKATITFGINDIFNTERWGNVYDTPSFYQDSYRRWSVRTFRISFSYKFGKADFSLLNRKDKNNDD
;
A
#
# COMPACT_ATOMS: atom_id res chain seq x y z
N MET A 1 -0.70 6.54 35.86
CA MET A 1 -1.24 6.14 34.54
C MET A 1 -1.03 4.67 34.19
N ARG A 2 0.09 4.02 34.49
CA ARG A 2 0.30 2.59 34.27
C ARG A 2 -0.63 1.66 35.09
N LEU A 3 -1.00 2.05 36.30
CA LEU A 3 -1.89 1.26 37.18
C LEU A 3 -3.37 1.40 36.81
N LEU A 4 -3.83 2.58 36.35
CA LEU A 4 -5.26 2.84 36.09
C LEU A 4 -5.78 2.13 34.83
N LEU A 5 -4.94 1.94 33.80
CA LEU A 5 -5.28 1.19 32.59
C LEU A 5 -5.37 -0.33 32.85
N ILE A 6 -4.55 -0.84 33.75
CA ILE A 6 -4.58 -2.25 34.18
C ILE A 6 -5.81 -2.53 35.05
N THR A 7 -6.20 -1.59 35.91
CA THR A 7 -7.38 -1.74 36.77
C THR A 7 -8.70 -1.64 35.98
N LEU A 8 -8.77 -0.82 34.94
CA LEU A 8 -9.95 -0.75 34.06
C LEU A 8 -10.12 -2.04 33.22
N LEU A 9 -9.03 -2.65 32.81
CA LEU A 9 -9.04 -3.93 32.08
C LEU A 9 -9.46 -5.11 32.95
N ILE A 10 -9.07 -5.11 34.23
CA ILE A 10 -9.44 -6.13 35.22
C ILE A 10 -10.91 -6.00 35.60
N ILE A 11 -11.43 -4.77 35.73
CA ILE A 11 -12.85 -4.51 36.07
C ILE A 11 -13.77 -4.94 34.90
N CYS A 12 -13.38 -4.77 33.62
CA CYS A 12 -14.19 -5.26 32.51
C CYS A 12 -14.21 -6.80 32.40
N VAL A 13 -13.18 -7.49 32.85
CA VAL A 13 -13.13 -8.96 32.81
C VAL A 13 -13.91 -9.57 34.02
N THR A 14 -13.94 -8.92 35.19
CA THR A 14 -14.63 -9.42 36.37
C THR A 14 -16.14 -9.17 36.35
N THR A 15 -16.62 -8.10 35.69
CA THR A 15 -18.06 -7.80 35.59
C THR A 15 -18.81 -8.69 34.59
N VAL A 16 -18.12 -9.33 33.64
CA VAL A 16 -18.77 -10.29 32.71
C VAL A 16 -18.96 -11.66 33.36
N HIS A 17 -18.25 -12.00 34.44
CA HIS A 17 -18.44 -13.28 35.16
C HIS A 17 -19.47 -13.20 36.28
N ALA A 18 -19.91 -12.01 36.71
CA ALA A 18 -20.79 -11.88 37.88
C ALA A 18 -22.30 -11.81 37.53
N GLN A 19 -22.72 -11.87 36.28
CA GLN A 19 -24.14 -11.77 35.89
C GLN A 19 -24.77 -13.05 35.34
N VAL A 20 -24.13 -14.21 35.47
CA VAL A 20 -24.70 -15.51 35.00
C VAL A 20 -25.19 -16.42 36.12
N ASP A 21 -24.94 -16.07 37.40
CA ASP A 21 -25.34 -16.91 38.53
C ASP A 21 -26.47 -16.27 39.39
N ALA A 22 -27.65 -16.08 38.79
CA ALA A 22 -28.87 -15.94 39.58
C ALA A 22 -30.07 -16.49 38.82
N GLN A 23 -30.61 -17.55 39.38
CA GLN A 23 -31.87 -18.23 39.09
C GLN A 23 -31.83 -19.46 38.17
N VAL A 24 -31.50 -20.60 38.76
CA VAL A 24 -32.16 -21.85 38.40
C VAL A 24 -32.58 -22.52 39.73
N GLN A 25 -33.90 -22.61 39.93
CA GLN A 25 -34.56 -23.40 41.01
C GLN A 25 -34.26 -24.88 40.78
N ARG A 26 -33.88 -25.58 41.87
CA ARG A 26 -33.68 -27.04 41.91
C ARG A 26 -34.97 -27.75 41.68
N ALA A 27 -35.02 -28.60 40.67
CA ALA A 27 -35.93 -29.73 40.57
C ALA A 27 -35.12 -31.04 40.81
N PRO A 28 -35.73 -32.16 41.22
CA PRO A 28 -35.04 -33.26 41.89
C PRO A 28 -34.22 -34.13 40.94
N GLU A 29 -33.11 -34.67 41.52
CA GLU A 29 -32.18 -35.60 40.92
C GLU A 29 -32.86 -36.79 40.25
N ASN A 30 -32.86 -36.78 38.88
CA ASN A 30 -32.83 -38.01 38.13
C ASN A 30 -31.43 -38.16 37.56
N SER A 31 -30.81 -39.30 37.74
CA SER A 31 -29.50 -39.69 37.26
C SER A 31 -29.40 -39.52 35.72
N GLU A 32 -28.97 -38.35 35.27
CA GLU A 32 -28.60 -38.15 33.88
C GLU A 32 -27.28 -38.86 33.56
N LEU A 33 -27.36 -39.81 32.69
CA LEU A 33 -26.24 -40.41 31.98
C LEU A 33 -25.46 -39.25 31.34
N ILE A 34 -24.29 -38.92 31.88
CA ILE A 34 -23.37 -37.94 31.30
C ILE A 34 -22.92 -38.53 29.95
N ILE A 35 -23.57 -38.15 28.88
CA ILE A 35 -23.16 -38.49 27.53
C ILE A 35 -21.88 -37.69 27.26
N LYS A 36 -20.72 -38.35 27.41
CA LYS A 36 -19.43 -37.80 27.02
C LYS A 36 -19.49 -37.55 25.51
N SER A 37 -19.31 -36.32 25.08
CA SER A 37 -19.27 -35.96 23.64
C SER A 37 -17.82 -35.72 23.18
N THR A 38 -17.52 -36.21 21.98
CA THR A 38 -16.22 -36.03 21.32
C THR A 38 -16.37 -35.00 20.21
N ARG A 39 -15.38 -34.10 20.11
CA ARG A 39 -15.24 -33.24 18.94
C ARG A 39 -14.28 -33.86 17.96
N LEU A 40 -14.73 -34.04 16.69
CA LEU A 40 -13.92 -34.59 15.61
C LEU A 40 -13.78 -33.54 14.50
N PHE A 41 -12.54 -33.22 14.09
CA PHE A 41 -12.30 -32.21 13.07
C PHE A 41 -11.06 -32.54 12.22
N GLY A 42 -10.95 -31.90 11.06
CA GLY A 42 -9.87 -32.09 10.13
C GLY A 42 -10.03 -31.20 8.90
N LYS A 43 -9.21 -31.47 7.89
CA LYS A 43 -9.20 -30.75 6.64
C LYS A 43 -9.02 -31.70 5.46
N LEU A 44 -9.85 -31.56 4.43
CA LEU A 44 -9.67 -32.28 3.18
C LEU A 44 -8.82 -31.46 2.23
N VAL A 45 -7.80 -32.06 1.65
CA VAL A 45 -6.90 -31.40 0.70
C VAL A 45 -6.72 -32.25 -0.55
N ASP A 46 -6.69 -31.61 -1.69
CA ASP A 46 -6.42 -32.25 -2.97
C ASP A 46 -4.95 -32.68 -3.06
N ALA A 47 -4.67 -33.91 -3.44
CA ALA A 47 -3.35 -34.51 -3.51
C ALA A 47 -2.41 -33.76 -4.48
N SER A 48 -2.95 -33.22 -5.57
CA SER A 48 -2.17 -32.58 -6.63
C SER A 48 -1.92 -31.10 -6.38
N THR A 49 -2.90 -30.38 -5.78
CA THR A 49 -2.83 -28.93 -5.59
C THR A 49 -2.62 -28.52 -4.14
N ASN A 50 -2.84 -29.45 -3.18
CA ASN A 50 -2.83 -29.22 -1.72
C ASN A 50 -3.80 -28.09 -1.29
N LYS A 51 -4.84 -27.83 -2.09
CA LYS A 51 -5.92 -26.90 -1.74
C LYS A 51 -6.98 -27.63 -0.96
N GLY A 52 -7.71 -26.89 -0.15
CA GLY A 52 -8.92 -27.41 0.49
C GLY A 52 -9.92 -27.88 -0.56
N VAL A 53 -10.51 -29.05 -0.35
CA VAL A 53 -11.60 -29.59 -1.19
C VAL A 53 -12.90 -29.09 -0.62
N GLU A 54 -13.60 -28.22 -1.35
CA GLU A 54 -14.88 -27.64 -0.98
C GLU A 54 -16.04 -28.58 -1.27
N ALA A 55 -17.10 -28.53 -0.45
CA ALA A 55 -18.35 -29.29 -0.63
C ALA A 55 -18.17 -30.80 -0.74
N ALA A 56 -17.08 -31.34 -0.18
CA ALA A 56 -16.94 -32.80 -0.03
C ALA A 56 -17.80 -33.29 1.13
N SER A 57 -18.49 -34.40 0.94
CA SER A 57 -19.28 -35.06 2.00
C SER A 57 -18.34 -35.76 2.96
N VAL A 58 -18.40 -35.42 4.24
CA VAL A 58 -17.73 -36.14 5.34
C VAL A 58 -18.80 -36.77 6.21
N GLN A 59 -18.72 -38.07 6.37
CA GLN A 59 -19.63 -38.87 7.19
C GLN A 59 -18.85 -39.58 8.28
N VAL A 60 -19.42 -39.64 9.47
CA VAL A 60 -18.84 -40.31 10.63
C VAL A 60 -19.79 -41.38 11.12
N PHE A 61 -19.30 -42.59 11.17
CA PHE A 61 -20.04 -43.77 11.66
C PHE A 61 -19.43 -44.28 12.95
N MET A 62 -20.26 -44.76 13.86
CA MET A 62 -19.81 -45.51 15.04
C MET A 62 -19.43 -46.93 14.61
N VAL A 63 -18.20 -47.36 14.87
CA VAL A 63 -17.70 -48.66 14.40
C VAL A 63 -18.48 -49.82 15.03
N ALA A 64 -18.88 -49.68 16.31
CA ALA A 64 -19.57 -50.75 17.05
C ALA A 64 -21.01 -51.05 16.54
N THR A 65 -21.72 -50.05 15.99
CA THR A 65 -23.13 -50.15 15.60
C THR A 65 -23.36 -49.90 14.11
N ASP A 66 -22.34 -49.56 13.39
CA ASP A 66 -22.36 -49.08 11.98
C ASP A 66 -23.38 -47.96 11.70
N SER A 67 -23.75 -47.22 12.76
CA SER A 67 -24.70 -46.11 12.67
C SER A 67 -24.03 -44.80 12.33
N LEU A 68 -24.67 -44.00 11.44
CA LEU A 68 -24.26 -42.67 11.10
C LEU A 68 -24.48 -41.74 12.30
N VAL A 69 -23.40 -41.14 12.85
CA VAL A 69 -23.47 -40.26 14.00
C VAL A 69 -23.22 -38.79 13.63
N GLY A 70 -22.80 -38.53 12.39
CA GLY A 70 -22.63 -37.16 11.88
C GLY A 70 -22.34 -37.13 10.40
N GLY A 71 -22.86 -36.12 9.71
CA GLY A 71 -22.57 -35.82 8.30
C GLY A 71 -22.51 -34.31 8.06
N MET A 72 -21.55 -33.86 7.24
CA MET A 72 -21.47 -32.47 6.83
C MET A 72 -20.68 -32.31 5.52
N LEU A 73 -20.87 -31.19 4.85
CA LEU A 73 -20.04 -30.79 3.71
C LEU A 73 -18.85 -29.96 4.20
N THR A 74 -17.71 -30.15 3.57
CA THR A 74 -16.52 -29.32 3.83
C THR A 74 -16.72 -27.87 3.38
N LYS A 75 -16.10 -26.96 4.11
CA LYS A 75 -16.07 -25.53 3.81
C LYS A 75 -15.18 -25.22 2.59
N PRO A 76 -15.24 -23.99 2.02
CA PRO A 76 -14.42 -23.59 0.87
C PRO A 76 -12.90 -23.79 1.05
N ASN A 77 -12.43 -23.80 2.29
CA ASN A 77 -11.04 -24.08 2.64
C ASN A 77 -10.73 -25.56 2.91
N GLY A 78 -11.74 -26.46 2.77
CA GLY A 78 -11.66 -27.90 3.02
C GLY A 78 -11.81 -28.32 4.48
N ASP A 79 -12.05 -27.38 5.42
CA ASP A 79 -12.22 -27.70 6.83
C ASP A 79 -13.59 -28.35 7.12
N PHE A 80 -13.60 -29.31 8.08
CA PHE A 80 -14.80 -29.87 8.66
C PHE A 80 -14.65 -30.03 10.18
N SER A 81 -15.76 -29.94 10.93
CA SER A 81 -15.75 -30.08 12.39
C SER A 81 -17.11 -30.50 12.92
N PHE A 82 -17.14 -31.66 13.55
CA PHE A 82 -18.29 -32.19 14.28
C PHE A 82 -18.14 -31.86 15.76
N LEU A 83 -19.09 -31.19 16.35
CA LEU A 83 -18.97 -30.63 17.72
C LEU A 83 -19.42 -31.58 18.85
N ASN A 84 -20.38 -32.45 18.59
CA ASN A 84 -21.02 -33.30 19.58
C ASN A 84 -21.27 -34.68 19.02
N ILE A 85 -20.22 -35.46 18.80
CA ILE A 85 -20.34 -36.87 18.44
C ILE A 85 -20.45 -37.69 19.76
N PRO A 86 -21.35 -38.65 19.84
CA PRO A 86 -21.42 -39.57 21.01
C PRO A 86 -20.04 -40.19 21.28
N ALA A 87 -19.68 -40.37 22.55
CA ALA A 87 -18.40 -40.99 22.89
C ALA A 87 -18.43 -42.46 22.45
N ALA A 88 -17.42 -42.90 21.67
CA ALA A 88 -17.22 -44.26 21.23
C ALA A 88 -15.72 -44.57 21.20
N ASP A 89 -15.37 -45.86 21.29
CA ASP A 89 -13.95 -46.31 21.27
C ASP A 89 -13.30 -46.04 19.89
N SER A 90 -14.09 -46.09 18.82
CA SER A 90 -13.63 -45.87 17.48
C SER A 90 -14.76 -45.39 16.55
N PHE A 91 -14.34 -44.54 15.61
CA PHE A 91 -15.17 -43.98 14.55
C PHE A 91 -14.64 -44.39 13.18
N ARG A 92 -15.54 -44.65 12.23
CA ARG A 92 -15.21 -44.76 10.83
C ARG A 92 -15.59 -43.46 10.14
N VAL A 93 -14.61 -42.80 9.53
CA VAL A 93 -14.79 -41.56 8.75
C VAL A 93 -14.78 -41.95 7.27
N GLU A 94 -15.83 -41.59 6.56
CA GLU A 94 -15.95 -41.77 5.11
C GLU A 94 -16.04 -40.37 4.45
N VAL A 95 -15.29 -40.23 3.37
CA VAL A 95 -15.22 -38.97 2.61
C VAL A 95 -15.49 -39.27 1.15
N SER A 96 -16.40 -38.52 0.55
CA SER A 96 -16.68 -38.55 -0.88
C SER A 96 -16.77 -37.15 -1.45
N ALA A 97 -16.17 -36.97 -2.62
CA ALA A 97 -16.21 -35.68 -3.35
C ALA A 97 -16.24 -35.96 -4.85
N ILE A 98 -16.95 -35.11 -5.62
CA ILE A 98 -17.05 -35.26 -7.08
C ILE A 98 -15.64 -35.07 -7.67
N GLY A 99 -15.20 -36.05 -8.47
CA GLY A 99 -13.87 -36.03 -9.11
C GLY A 99 -12.72 -36.54 -8.25
N TYR A 100 -12.99 -37.14 -7.11
CA TYR A 100 -12.01 -37.77 -6.22
C TYR A 100 -12.33 -39.20 -5.92
N GLU A 101 -11.31 -39.99 -5.59
CA GLU A 101 -11.48 -41.35 -5.07
C GLU A 101 -12.08 -41.27 -3.67
N PRO A 102 -13.05 -42.16 -3.32
CA PRO A 102 -13.60 -42.23 -1.97
C PRO A 102 -12.49 -42.56 -0.95
N TRP A 103 -12.48 -41.83 0.17
CA TRP A 103 -11.53 -42.09 1.26
C TRP A 103 -12.29 -42.62 2.50
N LYS A 104 -11.72 -43.63 3.14
CA LYS A 104 -12.32 -44.29 4.30
C LYS A 104 -11.22 -44.68 5.30
N LYS A 105 -11.41 -44.36 6.57
CA LYS A 105 -10.48 -44.71 7.63
C LYS A 105 -11.19 -44.85 8.97
N SER A 106 -10.81 -45.93 9.72
CA SER A 106 -11.22 -46.07 11.11
C SER A 106 -10.22 -45.31 12.03
N VAL A 107 -10.74 -44.55 12.97
CA VAL A 107 -10.00 -43.68 13.89
C VAL A 107 -10.39 -44.06 15.31
N LYS A 108 -9.40 -44.42 16.16
CA LYS A 108 -9.64 -44.60 17.58
C LYS A 108 -9.92 -43.26 18.24
N ALA A 109 -11.02 -43.14 18.98
CA ALA A 109 -11.19 -42.05 19.93
C ALA A 109 -10.09 -42.19 21.00
N GLY A 110 -9.50 -41.09 21.42
CA GLY A 110 -8.49 -41.11 22.49
C GLY A 110 -9.12 -41.74 23.76
N ILE A 111 -8.42 -42.69 24.39
CA ILE A 111 -8.86 -43.27 25.65
C ILE A 111 -8.84 -42.15 26.69
N ALA A 112 -9.98 -41.82 27.29
CA ALA A 112 -10.02 -40.86 28.39
C ALA A 112 -9.37 -41.52 29.60
N ASP A 113 -8.39 -40.86 30.20
CA ASP A 113 -7.94 -41.18 31.55
C ASP A 113 -9.18 -41.17 32.48
N LYS A 114 -9.32 -42.21 33.28
CA LYS A 114 -10.42 -42.34 34.26
C LYS A 114 -10.29 -41.16 35.25
N GLY A 115 -11.09 -40.10 35.02
CA GLY A 115 -11.14 -38.94 35.92
C GLY A 115 -11.26 -37.56 35.25
N ALA A 116 -11.08 -37.41 33.94
CA ALA A 116 -11.19 -36.13 33.27
C ALA A 116 -12.63 -35.80 32.89
N THR A 117 -13.25 -34.83 33.53
CA THR A 117 -14.54 -34.20 33.17
C THR A 117 -14.31 -33.14 32.05
N GLY A 118 -13.97 -33.57 30.83
CA GLY A 118 -13.73 -32.68 29.70
C GLY A 118 -14.22 -33.21 28.38
N LYS A 119 -14.63 -32.30 27.46
CA LYS A 119 -14.90 -32.64 26.04
C LYS A 119 -13.63 -33.14 25.39
N GLN A 120 -13.66 -34.33 24.81
CA GLN A 120 -12.53 -34.86 24.04
C GLN A 120 -12.48 -34.24 22.66
N GLU A 121 -11.27 -33.90 22.18
CA GLU A 121 -11.04 -33.40 20.84
C GLU A 121 -10.09 -34.33 20.09
N LYS A 122 -10.47 -34.68 18.85
CA LYS A 122 -9.65 -35.46 17.93
C LYS A 122 -9.43 -34.74 16.63
N ASP A 123 -8.19 -34.33 16.37
CA ASP A 123 -7.77 -33.81 15.07
C ASP A 123 -7.38 -34.95 14.13
N LEU A 124 -8.02 -35.03 12.96
CA LEU A 124 -7.71 -35.98 11.89
C LEU A 124 -6.58 -35.49 10.97
N GLY A 125 -6.16 -34.28 11.14
CA GLY A 125 -5.14 -33.66 10.30
C GLY A 125 -5.63 -33.36 8.87
N ASN A 126 -4.69 -33.30 7.93
CA ASN A 126 -5.01 -33.20 6.51
C ASN A 126 -5.30 -34.60 5.94
N ILE A 127 -6.53 -34.80 5.51
CA ILE A 127 -6.93 -35.96 4.72
C ILE A 127 -6.71 -35.61 3.26
N VAL A 128 -5.80 -36.33 2.62
CA VAL A 128 -5.44 -36.10 1.21
C VAL A 128 -6.35 -36.93 0.32
N LEU A 129 -7.12 -36.24 -0.54
CA LEU A 129 -7.98 -36.89 -1.53
C LEU A 129 -7.25 -36.96 -2.89
N VAL A 130 -7.26 -38.17 -3.48
CA VAL A 130 -6.65 -38.41 -4.79
C VAL A 130 -7.70 -38.15 -5.87
N PRO A 131 -7.40 -37.30 -6.88
CA PRO A 131 -8.31 -37.10 -8.00
C PRO A 131 -8.57 -38.43 -8.75
N ALA A 132 -9.85 -38.77 -8.99
CA ALA A 132 -10.21 -39.91 -9.80
C ALA A 132 -9.81 -39.74 -11.27
N VAL A 133 -9.10 -40.69 -11.87
CA VAL A 133 -8.53 -40.60 -13.23
C VAL A 133 -9.59 -40.76 -14.34
N LYS A 134 -10.86 -40.47 -14.13
CA LYS A 134 -11.83 -40.28 -15.21
C LYS A 134 -11.75 -38.81 -15.68
N GLN A 135 -11.06 -38.57 -16.81
CA GLN A 135 -11.17 -37.36 -17.58
C GLN A 135 -12.62 -37.18 -18.09
N LEU A 136 -13.46 -36.60 -17.27
CA LEU A 136 -14.58 -35.81 -17.78
C LEU A 136 -13.95 -34.55 -18.36
N GLU A 137 -14.24 -34.26 -19.65
CA GLU A 137 -13.86 -32.98 -20.23
C GLU A 137 -14.27 -31.82 -19.28
N THR A 138 -13.30 -31.24 -18.67
CA THR A 138 -13.52 -30.18 -17.70
C THR A 138 -14.03 -28.97 -18.48
N VAL A 139 -15.33 -28.74 -18.45
CA VAL A 139 -15.89 -27.41 -18.76
C VAL A 139 -15.33 -26.48 -17.68
N THR A 140 -14.19 -25.91 -17.93
CA THR A 140 -13.62 -24.86 -17.09
C THR A 140 -14.47 -23.62 -17.30
N VAL A 141 -15.52 -23.47 -16.50
CA VAL A 141 -16.19 -22.19 -16.33
C VAL A 141 -15.20 -21.30 -15.58
N THR A 142 -14.29 -20.69 -16.33
CA THR A 142 -13.51 -19.56 -15.84
C THR A 142 -14.48 -18.39 -15.70
N ALA A 143 -15.14 -18.29 -14.55
CA ALA A 143 -15.80 -17.07 -14.16
C ALA A 143 -14.72 -15.97 -14.21
N GLN A 144 -14.80 -15.12 -15.22
CA GLN A 144 -13.86 -14.01 -15.36
C GLN A 144 -14.12 -13.05 -14.20
N ARG A 145 -13.22 -13.03 -13.20
CA ARG A 145 -13.29 -12.06 -12.13
C ARG A 145 -13.40 -10.65 -12.74
N PRO A 146 -14.24 -9.78 -12.22
CA PRO A 146 -14.33 -8.40 -12.68
C PRO A 146 -12.99 -7.68 -12.45
N LEU A 147 -12.75 -6.59 -13.20
CA LEU A 147 -11.57 -5.74 -13.02
C LEU A 147 -11.56 -5.13 -11.63
N LEU A 148 -12.74 -4.70 -11.15
CA LEU A 148 -12.98 -4.11 -9.85
C LEU A 148 -14.01 -4.95 -9.08
N GLU A 149 -13.68 -5.36 -7.87
CA GLU A 149 -14.56 -6.05 -6.92
C GLU A 149 -14.78 -5.18 -5.69
N MET A 150 -16.04 -5.13 -5.22
CA MET A 150 -16.41 -4.31 -4.06
C MET A 150 -16.59 -5.19 -2.83
N GLY A 151 -15.78 -4.94 -1.81
CA GLY A 151 -15.91 -5.52 -0.47
C GLY A 151 -16.49 -4.54 0.55
N ILE A 152 -16.73 -5.00 1.78
CA ILE A 152 -17.30 -4.18 2.87
C ILE A 152 -16.39 -3.02 3.23
N ASP A 153 -15.07 -3.24 3.29
CA ASP A 153 -14.07 -2.28 3.75
C ASP A 153 -13.04 -1.91 2.67
N ARG A 154 -13.15 -2.49 1.46
CA ARG A 154 -12.15 -2.32 0.40
C ARG A 154 -12.71 -2.51 -1.00
N LYS A 155 -12.07 -1.86 -1.95
CA LYS A 155 -12.22 -2.10 -3.39
C LYS A 155 -11.03 -2.93 -3.85
N THR A 156 -11.25 -4.00 -4.60
CA THR A 156 -10.18 -4.88 -5.10
C THR A 156 -10.04 -4.75 -6.61
N PHE A 157 -8.87 -4.38 -7.07
CA PHE A 157 -8.52 -4.27 -8.49
C PHE A 157 -7.68 -5.48 -8.93
N ASN A 158 -8.13 -6.23 -9.94
CA ASN A 158 -7.47 -7.41 -10.45
C ASN A 158 -6.41 -7.04 -11.53
N VAL A 159 -5.13 -7.07 -11.16
CA VAL A 159 -4.01 -6.60 -11.99
C VAL A 159 -3.82 -7.42 -13.27
N ALA A 160 -4.18 -8.70 -13.26
CA ALA A 160 -4.07 -9.56 -14.46
C ALA A 160 -4.84 -9.01 -15.67
N LYS A 161 -5.78 -8.08 -15.47
CA LYS A 161 -6.55 -7.40 -16.51
C LYS A 161 -5.98 -6.04 -16.95
N SER A 162 -4.98 -5.50 -16.24
CA SER A 162 -4.30 -4.26 -16.61
C SER A 162 -3.18 -4.57 -17.60
N LEU A 163 -3.42 -4.29 -18.87
CA LEU A 163 -2.44 -4.57 -19.94
C LEU A 163 -1.36 -3.50 -20.03
N THR A 164 -1.69 -2.24 -19.83
CA THR A 164 -0.77 -1.11 -19.89
C THR A 164 0.31 -1.16 -18.82
N ALA A 165 0.04 -1.85 -17.70
CA ALA A 165 1.00 -2.05 -16.61
C ALA A 165 1.97 -3.23 -16.84
N THR A 166 1.71 -4.10 -17.80
CA THR A 166 2.52 -5.33 -18.03
C THR A 166 3.98 -5.00 -18.28
N GLY A 167 4.88 -5.67 -17.56
CA GLY A 167 6.34 -5.43 -17.64
C GLY A 167 6.80 -4.11 -17.05
N GLY A 168 5.92 -3.37 -16.39
CA GLY A 168 6.21 -2.17 -15.59
C GLY A 168 6.33 -2.46 -14.10
N SER A 169 6.01 -1.46 -13.30
CA SER A 169 6.03 -1.49 -11.84
C SER A 169 4.63 -1.35 -11.25
N ALA A 170 4.51 -1.39 -9.91
CA ALA A 170 3.27 -1.09 -9.24
C ALA A 170 2.77 0.35 -9.50
N VAL A 171 3.66 1.30 -9.81
CA VAL A 171 3.28 2.65 -10.26
C VAL A 171 2.42 2.58 -11.51
N ASP A 172 2.86 1.80 -12.52
CA ASP A 172 2.11 1.64 -13.77
C ASP A 172 0.77 0.92 -13.56
N VAL A 173 0.69 0.01 -12.58
CA VAL A 173 -0.57 -0.62 -12.17
C VAL A 173 -1.53 0.41 -11.58
N LEU A 174 -1.02 1.26 -10.66
CA LEU A 174 -1.85 2.22 -9.93
C LEU A 174 -2.40 3.32 -10.82
N LYS A 175 -1.71 3.70 -11.89
CA LYS A 175 -2.24 4.61 -12.92
C LYS A 175 -3.56 4.12 -13.55
N ASN A 176 -3.78 2.81 -13.57
CA ASN A 176 -4.98 2.19 -14.12
C ASN A 176 -6.09 1.92 -13.09
N ILE A 177 -5.93 2.37 -11.85
CA ILE A 177 -6.92 2.10 -10.81
C ILE A 177 -7.83 3.31 -10.63
N PRO A 178 -9.16 3.12 -10.63
CA PRO A 178 -10.11 4.18 -10.28
C PRO A 178 -9.83 4.77 -8.90
N SER A 179 -10.09 6.05 -8.71
CA SER A 179 -9.86 6.82 -7.46
C SER A 179 -8.38 7.00 -7.07
N VAL A 180 -7.44 6.53 -7.89
CA VAL A 180 -6.00 6.66 -7.66
C VAL A 180 -5.40 7.53 -8.75
N SER A 181 -4.69 8.58 -8.38
CA SER A 181 -3.84 9.35 -9.27
C SER A 181 -2.36 9.19 -8.90
N VAL A 182 -1.51 9.27 -9.91
CA VAL A 182 -0.06 9.08 -9.75
C VAL A 182 0.65 10.22 -10.44
N ASP A 183 1.33 11.05 -9.66
CA ASP A 183 2.07 12.19 -10.21
C ASP A 183 3.34 11.78 -10.97
N ILE A 184 3.97 12.76 -11.61
CA ILE A 184 5.19 12.59 -12.41
C ILE A 184 6.37 12.04 -11.60
N ASP A 185 6.40 12.20 -10.28
CA ASP A 185 7.46 11.69 -9.42
C ASP A 185 7.16 10.27 -8.90
N GLY A 186 5.98 9.73 -9.24
CA GLY A 186 5.50 8.42 -8.81
C GLY A 186 4.83 8.44 -7.43
N ASN A 187 4.52 9.64 -6.90
CA ASN A 187 3.73 9.74 -5.69
C ASN A 187 2.28 9.43 -5.99
N VAL A 188 1.69 8.67 -5.10
CA VAL A 188 0.33 8.19 -5.27
C VAL A 188 -0.61 8.98 -4.37
N LYS A 189 -1.75 9.38 -4.91
CA LYS A 189 -2.86 9.95 -4.18
C LYS A 189 -4.09 9.05 -4.32
N LEU A 190 -4.85 8.94 -3.26
CA LEU A 190 -6.15 8.28 -3.22
C LEU A 190 -7.18 9.35 -2.86
N ARG A 191 -8.01 9.75 -3.83
CA ARG A 191 -8.92 10.91 -3.68
C ARG A 191 -8.20 12.16 -3.16
N ASN A 192 -7.12 12.53 -3.83
CA ASN A 192 -6.27 13.69 -3.52
C ASN A 192 -5.63 13.67 -2.11
N ALA A 193 -5.55 12.51 -1.45
CA ALA A 193 -4.84 12.31 -0.19
C ALA A 193 -3.75 11.24 -0.35
N SER A 194 -2.61 11.39 0.35
CA SER A 194 -1.50 10.43 0.30
C SER A 194 -1.84 9.17 1.11
N PRO A 195 -1.99 7.99 0.46
CA PRO A 195 -2.29 6.74 1.15
C PRO A 195 -1.04 6.11 1.77
N GLN A 196 -1.23 5.20 2.71
CA GLN A 196 -0.17 4.28 3.13
C GLN A 196 -0.06 3.11 2.14
N ILE A 197 1.17 2.75 1.79
CA ILE A 197 1.44 1.62 0.89
C ILE A 197 1.73 0.37 1.71
N PHE A 198 0.95 -0.67 1.47
CA PHE A 198 1.13 -2.00 2.07
C PHE A 198 1.49 -3.01 0.98
N VAL A 199 2.25 -4.04 1.38
CA VAL A 199 2.50 -5.23 0.58
C VAL A 199 2.10 -6.45 1.40
N ASP A 200 1.21 -7.28 0.86
CA ASP A 200 0.65 -8.46 1.54
C ASP A 200 0.06 -8.13 2.92
N GLY A 201 -0.62 -6.99 3.03
CA GLY A 201 -1.31 -6.55 4.25
C GLY A 201 -0.41 -5.90 5.31
N ARG A 202 0.86 -5.62 5.01
CA ARG A 202 1.81 -4.98 5.93
C ARG A 202 2.45 -3.74 5.31
N PRO A 203 2.78 -2.70 6.11
CA PRO A 203 3.49 -1.53 5.61
C PRO A 203 4.76 -1.94 4.85
N SER A 204 4.96 -1.37 3.68
CA SER A 204 6.08 -1.71 2.80
C SER A 204 7.25 -0.75 2.98
N ILE A 205 8.47 -1.30 2.98
CA ILE A 205 9.71 -0.53 2.82
C ILE A 205 10.09 -0.36 1.34
N LEU A 206 9.50 -1.19 0.45
CA LEU A 206 9.71 -1.06 -0.97
C LEU A 206 8.85 0.09 -1.48
N THR A 207 9.43 0.91 -2.33
CA THR A 207 8.66 1.90 -3.09
C THR A 207 7.94 1.20 -4.24
N LEU A 208 6.86 1.79 -4.72
CA LEU A 208 6.00 1.18 -5.74
C LEU A 208 6.74 0.87 -7.05
N ASP A 209 7.71 1.69 -7.41
CA ASP A 209 8.57 1.49 -8.59
C ASP A 209 9.54 0.29 -8.44
N GLN A 210 9.73 -0.22 -7.22
CA GLN A 210 10.53 -1.42 -6.93
C GLN A 210 9.74 -2.72 -7.04
N ILE A 211 8.40 -2.66 -7.12
CA ILE A 211 7.51 -3.82 -7.17
C ILE A 211 7.12 -4.06 -8.63
N PRO A 212 7.60 -5.16 -9.29
CA PRO A 212 7.22 -5.46 -10.67
C PRO A 212 5.72 -5.74 -10.78
N ALA A 213 5.06 -5.17 -11.80
CA ALA A 213 3.64 -5.38 -12.07
C ALA A 213 3.29 -6.86 -12.28
N ASP A 214 4.20 -7.62 -12.90
CA ASP A 214 4.01 -9.05 -13.18
C ASP A 214 3.91 -9.91 -11.91
N ASN A 215 4.43 -9.43 -10.78
CA ASN A 215 4.36 -10.10 -9.48
C ASN A 215 3.09 -9.76 -8.70
N ILE A 216 2.28 -8.80 -9.15
CA ILE A 216 1.08 -8.36 -8.45
C ILE A 216 -0.11 -9.24 -8.87
N GLU A 217 -0.84 -9.77 -7.90
CA GLU A 217 -2.11 -10.47 -8.13
C GLU A 217 -3.26 -9.48 -8.22
N LYS A 218 -3.36 -8.61 -7.20
CA LYS A 218 -4.43 -7.61 -7.05
C LYS A 218 -3.94 -6.44 -6.24
N VAL A 219 -4.65 -5.33 -6.35
CA VAL A 219 -4.49 -4.17 -5.48
C VAL A 219 -5.79 -3.94 -4.72
N GLU A 220 -5.69 -3.77 -3.42
CA GLU A 220 -6.83 -3.47 -2.55
C GLU A 220 -6.77 -2.00 -2.13
N LEU A 221 -7.83 -1.25 -2.40
CA LEU A 221 -8.00 0.13 -1.98
C LEU A 221 -8.89 0.18 -0.76
N ILE A 222 -8.38 0.72 0.34
CA ILE A 222 -9.10 0.87 1.60
C ILE A 222 -9.18 2.38 1.87
N THR A 223 -10.24 3.02 1.38
CA THR A 223 -10.40 4.48 1.44
C THR A 223 -10.70 4.97 2.86
N ASN A 224 -11.37 4.12 3.65
CA ASN A 224 -11.71 4.39 5.04
C ASN A 224 -11.30 3.19 5.92
N PRO A 225 -10.03 3.13 6.40
CA PRO A 225 -9.53 1.97 7.13
C PRO A 225 -10.23 1.73 8.48
N SER A 226 -10.41 0.47 8.90
CA SER A 226 -10.95 0.11 10.22
C SER A 226 -9.92 0.27 11.34
N ALA A 227 -10.32 0.18 12.60
CA ALA A 227 -9.45 0.31 13.79
C ALA A 227 -8.26 -0.67 13.82
N LYS A 228 -8.33 -1.77 13.08
CA LYS A 228 -7.25 -2.76 12.90
C LYS A 228 -5.99 -2.15 12.28
N TYR A 229 -6.15 -1.18 11.38
CA TYR A 229 -5.03 -0.56 10.68
C TYR A 229 -4.39 0.57 11.51
N ASP A 230 -3.13 0.91 11.18
CA ASP A 230 -2.42 2.02 11.80
C ASP A 230 -3.24 3.31 11.71
N ALA A 231 -3.32 4.08 12.82
CA ALA A 231 -4.07 5.33 12.81
C ALA A 231 -3.48 6.37 11.82
N ALA A 232 -2.22 6.27 11.44
CA ALA A 232 -1.59 7.14 10.43
C ALA A 232 -2.07 6.90 8.98
N SER A 233 -3.05 6.01 8.76
CA SER A 233 -3.63 5.76 7.44
C SER A 233 -4.75 6.74 7.06
N SER A 234 -4.57 8.02 7.34
CA SER A 234 -5.56 9.08 7.08
C SER A 234 -5.89 9.29 5.61
N GLY A 235 -4.94 9.08 4.70
CA GLY A 235 -5.14 9.10 3.25
C GLY A 235 -5.70 7.79 2.68
N GLY A 236 -6.05 6.81 3.54
CA GLY A 236 -6.40 5.46 3.12
C GLY A 236 -5.19 4.53 3.01
N ILE A 237 -5.43 3.32 2.52
CA ILE A 237 -4.40 2.29 2.33
C ILE A 237 -4.51 1.74 0.91
N ILE A 238 -3.37 1.60 0.26
CA ILE A 238 -3.23 0.83 -0.98
C ILE A 238 -2.42 -0.42 -0.62
N ASN A 239 -3.08 -1.59 -0.66
CA ASN A 239 -2.44 -2.86 -0.37
C ASN A 239 -2.15 -3.62 -1.66
N VAL A 240 -0.88 -3.75 -2.00
CA VAL A 240 -0.39 -4.52 -3.15
C VAL A 240 -0.26 -5.98 -2.72
N VAL A 241 -1.11 -6.85 -3.25
CA VAL A 241 -1.09 -8.29 -2.95
C VAL A 241 -0.28 -9.00 -4.01
N LEU A 242 0.77 -9.66 -3.59
CA LEU A 242 1.67 -10.38 -4.49
C LEU A 242 1.14 -11.79 -4.82
N LYS A 243 1.45 -12.26 -6.02
CA LYS A 243 1.11 -13.61 -6.47
C LYS A 243 1.79 -14.64 -5.57
N LYS A 244 0.98 -15.49 -4.92
CA LYS A 244 1.44 -16.63 -4.12
C LYS A 244 1.18 -17.91 -4.89
N ASN A 245 2.24 -18.64 -5.20
CA ASN A 245 2.08 -19.94 -5.86
C ASN A 245 1.83 -21.02 -4.80
N LYS A 246 0.64 -21.63 -4.85
CA LYS A 246 0.22 -22.68 -3.90
C LYS A 246 0.37 -24.09 -4.47
N ARG A 247 0.90 -24.24 -5.69
CA ARG A 247 1.07 -25.54 -6.34
C ARG A 247 2.28 -26.28 -5.75
N ASN A 248 2.18 -27.58 -5.56
CA ASN A 248 3.30 -28.42 -5.22
C ASN A 248 4.35 -28.44 -6.36
N GLY A 249 5.60 -28.73 -6.04
CA GLY A 249 6.70 -28.75 -6.97
C GLY A 249 7.27 -27.36 -7.27
N LEU A 250 8.05 -27.27 -8.32
CA LEU A 250 8.69 -26.04 -8.79
C LEU A 250 7.79 -25.27 -9.72
N ASN A 251 7.57 -24.01 -9.44
CA ASN A 251 6.77 -23.09 -10.24
C ASN A 251 7.48 -21.74 -10.35
N GLY A 252 7.34 -21.06 -11.49
CA GLY A 252 7.95 -19.77 -11.65
C GLY A 252 7.38 -18.92 -12.78
N ILE A 253 7.78 -17.66 -12.76
CA ILE A 253 7.52 -16.67 -13.82
C ILE A 253 8.83 -15.93 -14.05
N ALA A 254 9.26 -15.87 -15.31
CA ALA A 254 10.35 -15.00 -15.76
C ALA A 254 9.77 -13.95 -16.70
N SER A 255 10.18 -12.69 -16.54
CA SER A 255 9.79 -11.61 -17.46
C SER A 255 10.96 -10.66 -17.73
N ALA A 256 10.97 -10.10 -18.93
CA ALA A 256 11.92 -9.08 -19.36
C ALA A 256 11.19 -8.02 -20.17
N SER A 257 11.62 -6.76 -20.03
CA SER A 257 11.05 -5.63 -20.78
C SER A 257 12.15 -4.69 -21.22
N VAL A 258 12.03 -4.19 -22.42
CA VAL A 258 12.89 -3.14 -22.97
C VAL A 258 12.03 -2.01 -23.51
N GLY A 259 12.55 -0.80 -23.49
CA GLY A 259 11.78 0.36 -23.96
C GLY A 259 12.59 1.65 -24.04
N SER A 260 11.97 2.67 -24.58
CA SER A 260 12.54 4.00 -24.72
C SER A 260 11.65 5.02 -23.97
N PRO A 261 12.28 5.99 -23.26
CA PRO A 261 13.72 6.13 -23.05
C PRO A 261 14.24 5.26 -21.89
N GLY A 262 15.34 4.54 -22.15
CA GLY A 262 16.15 3.89 -21.12
C GLY A 262 15.47 2.87 -20.21
N VAL A 263 14.39 2.21 -20.66
CA VAL A 263 13.66 1.19 -19.89
C VAL A 263 14.33 -0.17 -20.10
N LEU A 264 14.75 -0.79 -18.97
CA LEU A 264 15.23 -2.16 -18.94
C LEU A 264 14.76 -2.80 -17.63
N ASN A 265 13.85 -3.77 -17.73
CA ASN A 265 13.32 -4.45 -16.56
C ASN A 265 13.50 -5.95 -16.71
N GLY A 266 13.83 -6.62 -15.62
CA GLY A 266 13.91 -8.07 -15.52
C GLY A 266 13.30 -8.54 -14.20
N ASN A 267 12.58 -9.65 -14.22
CA ASN A 267 11.99 -10.24 -13.05
C ASN A 267 12.01 -11.75 -13.14
N LEU A 268 12.37 -12.41 -12.04
CA LEU A 268 12.32 -13.84 -11.84
C LEU A 268 11.63 -14.15 -10.52
N ASN A 269 10.55 -14.90 -10.57
CA ASN A 269 9.82 -15.39 -9.40
C ASN A 269 9.86 -16.91 -9.42
N LEU A 270 10.47 -17.51 -8.42
CA LEU A 270 10.57 -18.95 -8.22
C LEU A 270 9.90 -19.34 -6.91
N ASN A 271 9.16 -20.43 -6.94
CA ASN A 271 8.55 -21.02 -5.76
C ASN A 271 8.67 -22.54 -5.82
N LEU A 272 9.16 -23.13 -4.75
CA LEU A 272 9.25 -24.57 -4.56
C LEU A 272 8.48 -24.96 -3.31
N ARG A 273 7.44 -25.75 -3.47
CA ARG A 273 6.68 -26.32 -2.36
C ARG A 273 6.84 -27.85 -2.33
N GLN A 274 7.33 -28.35 -1.20
CA GLN A 274 7.54 -29.78 -0.98
C GLN A 274 7.18 -30.14 0.46
N GLY A 275 6.12 -30.96 0.65
CA GLY A 275 5.65 -31.36 1.95
C GLY A 275 5.34 -30.16 2.86
N LYS A 276 5.99 -30.12 4.01
CA LYS A 276 5.82 -29.07 5.04
C LYS A 276 6.56 -27.78 4.77
N VAL A 277 7.30 -27.67 3.67
CA VAL A 277 8.14 -26.50 3.38
C VAL A 277 7.76 -25.88 2.05
N ASN A 278 7.66 -24.57 2.04
CA ASN A 278 7.56 -23.76 0.84
C ASN A 278 8.68 -22.73 0.85
N VAL A 279 9.52 -22.72 -0.18
CA VAL A 279 10.61 -21.76 -0.34
C VAL A 279 10.34 -20.93 -1.59
N PHE A 280 10.58 -19.64 -1.52
CA PHE A 280 10.43 -18.76 -2.66
C PHE A 280 11.58 -17.76 -2.77
N VAL A 281 11.85 -17.36 -4.02
CA VAL A 281 12.83 -16.33 -4.35
C VAL A 281 12.24 -15.46 -5.46
N ILE A 282 12.28 -14.14 -5.25
CA ILE A 282 11.87 -13.14 -6.25
C ILE A 282 13.06 -12.21 -6.46
N GLY A 283 13.61 -12.19 -7.67
CA GLY A 283 14.65 -11.24 -8.07
C GLY A 283 14.08 -10.22 -9.05
N SER A 284 14.40 -8.94 -8.89
CA SER A 284 14.01 -7.92 -9.84
C SER A 284 15.11 -6.89 -10.10
N TYR A 285 15.14 -6.42 -11.35
CA TYR A 285 15.93 -5.30 -11.81
C TYR A 285 15.02 -4.36 -12.58
N ASN A 286 15.01 -3.08 -12.22
CA ASN A 286 14.26 -2.03 -12.91
C ASN A 286 15.17 -0.86 -13.20
N GLN A 287 15.22 -0.47 -14.47
CA GLN A 287 15.89 0.74 -14.92
C GLN A 287 14.93 1.62 -15.71
N ARG A 288 14.98 2.91 -15.44
CA ARG A 288 14.27 3.93 -16.22
C ARG A 288 15.17 5.15 -16.36
N GLY A 289 15.29 5.66 -17.58
CA GLY A 289 15.96 6.90 -17.91
C GLY A 289 14.97 7.91 -18.50
N GLY A 290 15.35 9.18 -18.56
CA GLY A 290 14.53 10.18 -19.24
C GLY A 290 14.98 11.61 -18.96
N LYS A 291 14.46 12.55 -19.79
CA LYS A 291 14.69 13.98 -19.66
C LYS A 291 13.41 14.66 -19.22
N ASN A 292 13.47 15.40 -18.13
CA ASN A 292 12.40 16.26 -17.65
C ASN A 292 12.64 17.67 -18.17
N LYS A 293 11.57 18.36 -18.54
CA LYS A 293 11.61 19.80 -18.80
C LYS A 293 10.75 20.50 -17.75
N GLY A 294 11.24 21.64 -17.26
CA GLY A 294 10.49 22.52 -16.38
C GLY A 294 10.55 23.95 -16.87
N GLU A 295 9.52 24.71 -16.60
CA GLU A 295 9.47 26.16 -16.86
C GLU A 295 8.86 26.83 -15.64
N THR A 296 9.46 27.93 -15.21
CA THR A 296 8.96 28.80 -14.15
C THR A 296 9.01 30.22 -14.62
N LYS A 297 7.88 30.92 -14.54
CA LYS A 297 7.77 32.35 -14.72
C LYS A 297 7.32 32.94 -13.41
N ARG A 298 8.10 33.90 -12.91
CA ARG A 298 7.81 34.53 -11.64
C ARG A 298 7.87 36.03 -11.78
N GLU A 299 6.97 36.69 -11.10
CA GLU A 299 6.88 38.11 -10.87
C GLU A 299 7.05 38.36 -9.38
N ASN A 300 8.15 38.98 -9.00
CA ASN A 300 8.41 39.37 -7.62
C ASN A 300 7.69 40.69 -7.32
N LYS A 301 6.96 40.71 -6.21
CA LYS A 301 6.14 41.84 -5.80
C LYS A 301 6.59 42.39 -4.43
N SER A 302 6.40 43.67 -4.22
CA SER A 302 6.51 44.29 -2.89
C SER A 302 5.24 45.12 -2.68
N MET A 303 4.47 44.79 -1.63
CA MET A 303 3.14 45.40 -1.40
C MET A 303 2.22 45.36 -2.62
N GLY A 304 2.25 44.26 -3.39
CA GLY A 304 1.46 44.09 -4.60
C GLY A 304 2.01 44.78 -5.86
N ILE A 305 3.10 45.53 -5.76
CA ILE A 305 3.74 46.22 -6.91
C ILE A 305 4.89 45.37 -7.43
N THR A 306 4.90 45.09 -8.73
CA THR A 306 5.92 44.31 -9.41
C THR A 306 7.28 45.01 -9.34
N GLN A 307 8.29 44.31 -8.82
CA GLN A 307 9.65 44.79 -8.68
C GLN A 307 10.56 44.29 -9.80
N ASP A 308 10.44 43.03 -10.13
CA ASP A 308 11.24 42.38 -11.15
C ASP A 308 10.57 41.06 -11.62
N TYR A 309 11.09 40.49 -12.72
CA TYR A 309 10.67 39.23 -13.26
C TYR A 309 11.83 38.24 -13.26
N PHE A 310 11.48 36.98 -13.04
CA PHE A 310 12.39 35.82 -13.13
C PHE A 310 11.80 34.74 -13.99
N ASN A 311 12.50 34.33 -15.05
CA ASN A 311 12.14 33.20 -15.91
C ASN A 311 13.20 32.13 -15.78
N GLN A 312 12.76 30.86 -15.75
CA GLN A 312 13.66 29.71 -15.69
C GLN A 312 13.16 28.60 -16.58
N VAL A 313 14.06 28.04 -17.38
CA VAL A 313 13.86 26.81 -18.12
C VAL A 313 14.86 25.78 -17.62
N SER A 314 14.35 24.63 -17.17
CA SER A 314 15.18 23.54 -16.67
C SER A 314 15.08 22.29 -17.56
N VAL A 315 16.21 21.63 -17.79
CA VAL A 315 16.31 20.31 -18.38
C VAL A 315 17.05 19.41 -17.40
N ASN A 316 16.43 18.33 -17.02
CA ASN A 316 16.97 17.42 -16.03
C ASN A 316 17.01 16.01 -16.61
N GLU A 317 18.20 15.47 -16.79
CA GLU A 317 18.43 14.12 -17.25
C GLU A 317 18.59 13.18 -16.06
N ARG A 318 17.64 12.25 -15.93
CA ARG A 318 17.59 11.32 -14.79
C ARG A 318 17.75 9.89 -15.24
N GLN A 319 18.52 9.12 -14.47
CA GLN A 319 18.62 7.69 -14.60
C GLN A 319 18.39 7.06 -13.23
N ARG A 320 17.42 6.14 -13.15
CA ARG A 320 17.09 5.38 -11.95
C ARG A 320 17.35 3.91 -12.20
N ARG A 321 18.03 3.25 -11.28
CA ARG A 321 18.32 1.81 -11.32
C ARG A 321 17.99 1.21 -9.96
N PHE A 322 17.10 0.20 -9.95
CA PHE A 322 16.71 -0.53 -8.76
C PHE A 322 17.00 -2.01 -8.94
N ARG A 323 17.44 -2.63 -7.88
CA ARG A 323 17.57 -4.07 -7.78
C ARG A 323 17.01 -4.55 -6.46
N SER A 324 16.26 -5.62 -6.47
CA SER A 324 15.78 -6.24 -5.25
C SER A 324 15.80 -7.76 -5.33
N VAL A 325 16.03 -8.38 -4.17
CA VAL A 325 15.88 -9.81 -3.97
C VAL A 325 15.03 -10.00 -2.72
N ARG A 326 13.91 -10.71 -2.88
CA ARG A 326 13.06 -11.18 -1.80
C ARG A 326 13.14 -12.69 -1.75
N PHE A 327 13.47 -13.26 -0.60
CA PHE A 327 13.41 -14.68 -0.41
C PHE A 327 12.79 -15.03 0.92
N GLY A 328 12.28 -16.24 1.04
CA GLY A 328 11.65 -16.67 2.27
C GLY A 328 11.28 -18.13 2.27
N ALA A 329 10.89 -18.58 3.44
CA ALA A 329 10.41 -19.93 3.66
C ALA A 329 9.18 -19.92 4.56
N ASP A 330 8.17 -20.71 4.19
CA ASP A 330 7.05 -21.06 5.05
C ASP A 330 7.25 -22.49 5.54
N PHE A 331 7.22 -22.67 6.86
CA PHE A 331 7.27 -23.99 7.51
C PHE A 331 5.92 -24.31 8.11
N PHE A 332 5.22 -25.25 7.51
CA PHE A 332 3.94 -25.78 7.98
C PHE A 332 4.23 -26.86 9.02
N MET A 333 4.35 -26.47 10.29
CA MET A 333 4.65 -27.40 11.40
C MET A 333 3.61 -28.51 11.44
N ASP A 334 2.34 -28.10 11.33
CA ASP A 334 1.14 -28.94 11.23
C ASP A 334 0.03 -28.19 10.46
N ASN A 335 -1.20 -28.71 10.52
CA ASN A 335 -2.36 -28.12 9.84
C ASN A 335 -2.77 -26.74 10.38
N ARG A 336 -2.30 -26.38 11.54
CA ARG A 336 -2.74 -25.22 12.30
C ARG A 336 -1.65 -24.20 12.51
N ASN A 337 -0.39 -24.65 12.51
CA ASN A 337 0.74 -23.81 12.85
C ASN A 337 1.65 -23.59 11.64
N THR A 338 1.88 -22.33 11.32
CA THR A 338 2.80 -21.92 10.25
C THR A 338 3.77 -20.87 10.77
N ILE A 339 5.05 -21.10 10.54
CA ILE A 339 6.10 -20.08 10.74
C ILE A 339 6.60 -19.67 9.36
N SER A 340 6.68 -18.37 9.12
CA SER A 340 7.19 -17.81 7.86
C SER A 340 8.36 -16.87 8.16
N PHE A 341 9.45 -17.05 7.44
CA PHE A 341 10.56 -16.09 7.43
C PHE A 341 10.66 -15.45 6.05
N ILE A 342 10.77 -14.13 6.00
CA ILE A 342 10.88 -13.35 4.76
C ILE A 342 12.04 -12.37 4.92
N GLN A 343 12.90 -12.33 3.92
CA GLN A 343 14.02 -11.40 3.81
C GLN A 343 13.87 -10.60 2.52
N ASP A 344 13.80 -9.28 2.63
CA ASP A 344 13.82 -8.33 1.52
C ASP A 344 15.14 -7.58 1.49
N LEU A 345 15.84 -7.60 0.37
CA LEU A 345 17.06 -6.84 0.10
C LEU A 345 16.81 -5.93 -1.09
N GLY A 346 17.02 -4.64 -0.95
CA GLY A 346 16.81 -3.67 -2.00
C GLY A 346 17.94 -2.66 -2.08
N ALA A 347 18.35 -2.28 -3.30
CA ALA A 347 19.31 -1.22 -3.54
C ALA A 347 18.88 -0.38 -4.73
N GLY A 348 19.11 0.92 -4.65
CA GLY A 348 18.84 1.86 -5.74
C GLY A 348 19.98 2.84 -5.94
N ARG A 349 20.16 3.25 -7.19
CA ARG A 349 21.06 4.35 -7.58
C ARG A 349 20.30 5.29 -8.51
N PHE A 350 20.52 6.57 -8.29
CA PHE A 350 19.92 7.65 -9.06
C PHE A 350 21.03 8.60 -9.48
N ASN A 351 21.08 8.91 -10.77
CA ASN A 351 21.89 9.98 -11.31
C ASN A 351 20.94 11.07 -11.81
N ASN A 352 21.30 12.31 -11.58
CA ASN A 352 20.49 13.48 -11.88
C ASN A 352 21.40 14.59 -12.40
N ASN A 353 21.36 14.87 -13.69
CA ASN A 353 22.10 15.97 -14.31
C ASN A 353 21.10 17.04 -14.74
N GLU A 354 21.20 18.22 -14.15
CA GLU A 354 20.28 19.32 -14.38
C GLU A 354 20.99 20.53 -14.94
N ILE A 355 20.38 21.13 -15.96
CA ILE A 355 20.76 22.43 -16.51
C ILE A 355 19.55 23.35 -16.35
N GLN A 356 19.74 24.47 -15.69
CA GLN A 356 18.74 25.53 -15.57
C GLN A 356 19.28 26.83 -16.21
N ASN A 357 18.57 27.34 -17.20
CA ASN A 357 18.79 28.65 -17.78
C ASN A 357 17.82 29.64 -17.16
N GLN A 358 18.32 30.73 -16.66
CA GLN A 358 17.61 31.72 -15.87
C GLN A 358 17.77 33.10 -16.51
N GLU A 359 16.68 33.88 -16.50
CA GLU A 359 16.64 35.27 -16.94
C GLU A 359 16.13 36.15 -15.79
N TYR A 360 16.86 37.19 -15.48
CA TYR A 360 16.52 38.17 -14.47
C TYR A 360 16.23 39.52 -15.17
N LEU A 361 14.96 39.96 -15.06
CA LEU A 361 14.50 41.17 -15.75
C LEU A 361 14.00 42.19 -14.74
N ASN A 362 14.19 43.49 -15.04
CA ASN A 362 13.63 44.56 -14.22
C ASN A 362 12.11 44.70 -14.37
N SER A 363 11.52 45.65 -13.64
CA SER A 363 10.08 45.96 -13.68
C SER A 363 9.53 46.28 -15.09
N SER A 364 10.37 46.82 -15.99
CA SER A 364 10.07 47.12 -17.38
C SER A 364 10.32 45.93 -18.32
N ARG A 365 10.60 44.74 -17.78
CA ARG A 365 10.96 43.50 -18.51
C ARG A 365 12.22 43.58 -19.36
N LEU A 366 13.14 44.49 -19.03
CA LEU A 366 14.46 44.56 -19.66
C LEU A 366 15.41 43.59 -18.95
N LEU A 367 16.14 42.78 -19.75
CA LEU A 367 17.10 41.80 -19.25
C LEU A 367 18.23 42.50 -18.50
N GLN A 368 18.43 42.08 -17.24
CA GLN A 368 19.53 42.61 -16.38
C GLN A 368 20.74 41.66 -16.45
N TYR A 369 20.53 40.39 -16.33
CA TYR A 369 21.55 39.35 -16.44
C TYR A 369 20.89 37.98 -16.63
N THR A 370 21.69 37.02 -17.11
CA THR A 370 21.31 35.61 -17.22
C THR A 370 22.05 34.77 -16.19
N GLY A 371 21.46 33.64 -15.80
CA GLY A 371 22.07 32.63 -14.97
C GLY A 371 22.07 31.27 -15.69
N GLU A 372 23.19 30.57 -15.57
CA GLU A 372 23.26 29.16 -15.91
C GLU A 372 23.59 28.37 -14.64
N ARG A 373 22.74 27.40 -14.29
CA ARG A 373 22.98 26.53 -13.16
C ARG A 373 23.15 25.10 -13.64
N LEU A 374 24.26 24.48 -13.26
CA LEU A 374 24.63 23.12 -13.57
C LEU A 374 24.58 22.30 -12.27
N GLY A 375 23.78 21.24 -12.24
CA GLY A 375 23.65 20.33 -11.11
C GLY A 375 24.02 18.90 -11.51
N ASP A 376 24.98 18.27 -10.82
CA ASP A 376 25.30 16.84 -10.91
C ASP A 376 25.01 16.22 -9.54
N GLY A 377 24.02 15.35 -9.47
CA GLY A 377 23.61 14.65 -8.27
C GLY A 377 23.64 13.13 -8.42
N LYS A 378 24.24 12.46 -7.42
CA LYS A 378 24.31 11.00 -7.33
C LYS A 378 23.84 10.57 -5.95
N PHE A 379 22.77 9.80 -5.88
CA PHE A 379 22.39 9.24 -4.61
C PHE A 379 22.04 7.75 -4.72
N GLY A 380 22.32 7.06 -3.63
CA GLY A 380 22.08 5.64 -3.50
C GLY A 380 21.38 5.31 -2.20
N PHE A 381 20.75 4.17 -2.16
CA PHE A 381 20.22 3.62 -0.92
C PHE A 381 20.33 2.11 -0.91
N ASN A 382 20.42 1.56 0.30
CA ASN A 382 20.25 0.14 0.57
C ASN A 382 19.14 -0.03 1.60
N ARG A 383 18.32 -1.06 1.44
CA ARG A 383 17.25 -1.42 2.36
C ARG A 383 17.28 -2.90 2.64
N ASN A 384 17.06 -3.25 3.88
CA ASN A 384 17.05 -4.62 4.38
C ASN A 384 15.82 -4.76 5.30
N SER A 385 15.00 -5.77 5.08
CA SER A 385 13.85 -6.07 5.92
C SER A 385 13.79 -7.55 6.23
N SER A 386 13.88 -7.88 7.50
CA SER A 386 13.70 -9.25 8.02
C SER A 386 12.36 -9.34 8.72
N ARG A 387 11.56 -10.33 8.35
CA ARG A 387 10.24 -10.56 8.94
C ARG A 387 10.10 -12.00 9.40
N LEU A 388 9.66 -12.18 10.63
CA LEU A 388 9.23 -13.46 11.17
C LEU A 388 7.74 -13.38 11.47
N ASN A 389 6.97 -14.29 10.91
CA ASN A 389 5.54 -14.40 11.12
C ASN A 389 5.20 -15.75 11.71
N PHE A 390 4.35 -15.78 12.72
CA PHE A 390 3.71 -16.96 13.27
C PHE A 390 2.20 -16.88 13.08
N LYS A 391 1.60 -17.95 12.57
CA LYS A 391 0.16 -18.08 12.44
C LYS A 391 -0.31 -19.38 13.08
N HIS A 392 -1.27 -19.25 14.01
CA HIS A 392 -2.02 -20.37 14.58
C HIS A 392 -3.48 -20.28 14.16
N SER A 393 -3.99 -21.33 13.51
CA SER A 393 -5.39 -21.44 13.13
C SER A 393 -6.09 -22.41 14.10
N PHE A 394 -7.01 -21.91 14.88
CA PHE A 394 -7.75 -22.74 15.85
C PHE A 394 -8.72 -23.70 15.12
N PRO A 395 -9.20 -24.75 15.79
CA PRO A 395 -10.18 -25.67 15.23
C PRO A 395 -11.48 -24.99 14.75
N GLU A 396 -11.88 -23.89 15.41
CA GLU A 396 -13.04 -23.12 14.98
C GLU A 396 -12.72 -22.35 13.69
N PRO A 397 -13.58 -22.50 12.64
CA PRO A 397 -13.33 -21.86 11.37
C PRO A 397 -13.20 -20.34 11.48
N GLY A 398 -12.11 -19.82 10.96
CA GLY A 398 -11.83 -18.38 10.97
C GLY A 398 -11.28 -17.82 12.29
N LYS A 399 -11.16 -18.63 13.33
CA LYS A 399 -10.49 -18.26 14.58
C LYS A 399 -8.98 -18.42 14.42
N GLU A 400 -8.24 -17.34 14.58
CA GLU A 400 -6.81 -17.34 14.35
C GLU A 400 -6.05 -16.35 15.25
N LEU A 401 -4.80 -16.69 15.54
CA LEU A 401 -3.81 -15.84 16.17
C LEU A 401 -2.66 -15.65 15.20
N THR A 402 -2.26 -14.41 14.96
CA THR A 402 -1.05 -14.10 14.18
C THR A 402 -0.12 -13.21 15.00
N ALA A 403 1.17 -13.43 14.87
CA ALA A 403 2.20 -12.58 15.46
C ALA A 403 3.29 -12.29 14.43
N ASP A 404 3.64 -11.03 14.26
CA ASP A 404 4.64 -10.55 13.32
C ASP A 404 5.75 -9.80 14.05
N LEU A 405 6.98 -10.12 13.72
CA LEU A 405 8.16 -9.40 14.13
C LEU A 405 8.85 -8.89 12.86
N THR A 406 9.06 -7.59 12.73
CA THR A 406 9.70 -7.00 11.56
C THR A 406 10.84 -6.08 12.00
N TYR A 407 12.02 -6.30 11.44
CA TYR A 407 13.16 -5.39 11.56
C TYR A 407 13.53 -4.84 10.18
N ASN A 408 13.56 -3.52 10.07
CA ASN A 408 13.95 -2.81 8.85
C ASN A 408 15.22 -1.99 9.12
N TYR A 409 16.18 -2.12 8.24
CA TYR A 409 17.38 -1.26 8.19
C TYR A 409 17.45 -0.60 6.82
N GLY A 410 17.70 0.70 6.81
CA GLY A 410 17.92 1.47 5.59
C GLY A 410 19.12 2.39 5.72
N SER A 411 19.90 2.52 4.66
CA SER A 411 20.95 3.54 4.53
C SER A 411 20.77 4.29 3.22
N ARG A 412 21.07 5.58 3.22
CA ARG A 412 21.07 6.45 2.05
C ARG A 412 22.32 7.30 2.03
N SER A 413 22.90 7.47 0.85
CA SER A 413 23.96 8.43 0.56
C SER A 413 23.51 9.40 -0.53
N ASP A 414 23.85 10.66 -0.39
CA ASP A 414 23.50 11.73 -1.31
C ASP A 414 24.74 12.62 -1.52
N ASN A 415 25.19 12.74 -2.77
CA ASN A 415 26.31 13.59 -3.15
C ASN A 415 25.90 14.42 -4.36
N SER A 416 26.07 15.73 -4.28
CA SER A 416 25.77 16.61 -5.41
C SER A 416 26.75 17.78 -5.50
N THR A 417 26.96 18.25 -6.71
CA THR A 417 27.72 19.48 -6.99
C THR A 417 26.82 20.41 -7.80
N ILE A 418 26.80 21.65 -7.41
CA ILE A 418 26.03 22.73 -8.01
C ILE A 418 26.99 23.83 -8.41
N LEU A 419 26.94 24.25 -9.67
CA LEU A 419 27.68 25.39 -10.20
C LEU A 419 26.70 26.42 -10.75
N ASN A 420 26.81 27.69 -10.31
CA ASN A 420 26.02 28.81 -10.83
C ASN A 420 26.95 29.78 -11.50
N ASN A 421 26.66 30.14 -12.76
CA ASN A 421 27.35 31.14 -13.55
C ASN A 421 26.38 32.26 -13.87
N TYR A 422 26.86 33.50 -13.91
CA TYR A 422 26.02 34.66 -14.21
C TYR A 422 26.72 35.58 -15.20
N THR A 423 26.00 35.97 -16.26
CA THR A 423 26.49 36.81 -17.33
C THR A 423 25.56 37.99 -17.58
N ASP A 424 26.15 39.16 -17.91
CA ASP A 424 25.40 40.33 -18.35
C ASP A 424 24.83 40.12 -19.81
N PRO A 425 23.99 41.02 -20.30
CA PRO A 425 23.45 40.92 -21.66
C PRO A 425 24.52 40.99 -22.74
N GLY A 426 25.70 41.52 -22.44
CA GLY A 426 26.86 41.60 -23.35
C GLY A 426 27.73 40.35 -23.34
N GLY A 427 27.44 39.38 -22.47
CA GLY A 427 28.20 38.13 -22.33
C GLY A 427 29.38 38.21 -21.34
N ALA A 428 29.59 39.31 -20.67
CA ALA A 428 30.60 39.43 -19.64
C ALA A 428 30.15 38.87 -18.30
N ILE A 429 31.10 38.50 -17.43
CA ILE A 429 30.78 37.96 -16.08
C ILE A 429 30.07 39.06 -15.26
N TYR A 430 28.81 38.84 -14.93
CA TYR A 430 28.00 39.74 -14.11
C TYR A 430 28.38 39.69 -12.64
N LYS A 431 28.57 38.46 -12.11
CA LYS A 431 29.04 38.19 -10.75
C LYS A 431 29.84 36.88 -10.69
N PRO A 432 30.75 36.72 -9.71
CA PRO A 432 31.57 35.51 -9.58
C PRO A 432 30.71 34.24 -9.55
N SER A 433 31.19 33.19 -10.21
CA SER A 433 30.57 31.86 -10.16
C SER A 433 30.61 31.28 -8.73
N THR A 434 29.55 30.61 -8.34
CA THR A 434 29.49 29.92 -7.05
C THR A 434 29.40 28.40 -7.25
N ARG A 435 30.23 27.67 -6.50
CA ARG A 435 30.19 26.19 -6.51
C ARG A 435 29.88 25.69 -5.12
N VAL A 436 28.87 24.83 -5.03
CA VAL A 436 28.46 24.16 -3.77
C VAL A 436 28.57 22.66 -3.94
N ARG A 437 29.23 22.00 -2.99
CA ARG A 437 29.28 20.53 -2.90
C ARG A 437 28.48 20.07 -1.67
N ASN A 438 27.54 19.17 -1.90
CA ASN A 438 26.73 18.56 -0.84
C ASN A 438 27.12 17.11 -0.65
N SER A 439 27.19 16.65 0.59
CA SER A 439 27.42 15.26 0.96
C SER A 439 26.51 14.89 2.14
N GLY A 440 25.65 13.90 1.93
CA GLY A 440 24.69 13.46 2.93
C GLY A 440 24.71 11.94 3.11
N ASN A 441 24.57 11.50 4.37
CA ASN A 441 24.35 10.10 4.72
C ASN A 441 23.24 10.01 5.74
N SER A 442 22.36 9.00 5.61
CA SER A 442 21.35 8.74 6.62
C SER A 442 21.15 7.26 6.84
N ASN A 443 20.82 6.89 8.08
CA ASN A 443 20.52 5.54 8.50
C ASN A 443 19.18 5.50 9.22
N ASN A 444 18.44 4.43 8.98
CA ASN A 444 17.12 4.22 9.57
C ASN A 444 17.02 2.80 10.13
N ASN A 445 16.63 2.67 11.40
CA ASN A 445 16.40 1.39 12.09
C ASN A 445 14.98 1.35 12.62
N GLN A 446 14.16 0.42 12.12
CA GLN A 446 12.77 0.27 12.54
C GLN A 446 12.54 -1.13 13.09
N PHE A 447 11.88 -1.20 14.21
CA PHE A 447 11.42 -2.43 14.84
C PHE A 447 9.90 -2.38 14.99
N THR A 448 9.21 -3.42 14.55
CA THR A 448 7.75 -3.53 14.70
C THR A 448 7.40 -4.91 15.23
N PHE A 449 6.63 -4.94 16.29
CA PHE A 449 5.93 -6.12 16.77
C PHE A 449 4.43 -5.89 16.65
N GLN A 450 3.70 -6.88 16.13
CA GLN A 450 2.24 -6.85 16.05
C GLN A 450 1.69 -8.24 16.33
N ALA A 451 0.61 -8.31 17.12
CA ALA A 451 -0.13 -9.55 17.34
C ALA A 451 -1.62 -9.27 17.16
N ASP A 452 -2.30 -10.15 16.42
CA ASP A 452 -3.72 -10.02 16.09
C ASP A 452 -4.44 -11.33 16.42
N TYR A 453 -5.58 -11.23 17.07
CA TYR A 453 -6.46 -12.35 17.40
C TYR A 453 -7.85 -12.13 16.79
N VAL A 454 -8.34 -13.13 16.07
CA VAL A 454 -9.64 -13.13 15.43
C VAL A 454 -10.49 -14.23 16.06
N TYR A 455 -11.67 -13.87 16.55
CA TYR A 455 -12.62 -14.78 17.19
C TYR A 455 -14.00 -14.65 16.52
N PRO A 456 -14.34 -15.51 15.54
CA PRO A 456 -15.71 -15.64 15.04
C PRO A 456 -16.56 -16.40 16.05
N LYS A 457 -17.77 -15.90 16.32
CA LYS A 457 -18.80 -16.59 17.12
C LYS A 457 -19.96 -16.93 16.20
N GLY A 458 -19.97 -18.17 15.69
CA GLY A 458 -20.88 -18.58 14.63
C GLY A 458 -20.57 -17.87 13.30
N GLU A 459 -21.55 -17.84 12.38
CA GLU A 459 -21.37 -17.28 11.03
C GLU A 459 -21.56 -15.77 10.96
N ASN A 460 -22.25 -15.20 11.96
CA ASN A 460 -22.74 -13.82 11.90
C ASN A 460 -22.02 -12.85 12.84
N THR A 461 -21.15 -13.31 13.72
CA THR A 461 -20.48 -12.46 14.71
C THR A 461 -18.98 -12.68 14.65
N LYS A 462 -18.20 -11.61 14.67
CA LYS A 462 -16.74 -11.65 14.71
C LYS A 462 -16.20 -10.58 15.64
N PHE A 463 -15.32 -10.98 16.54
CA PHE A 463 -14.50 -10.11 17.38
C PHE A 463 -13.05 -10.20 16.91
N GLU A 464 -12.38 -9.05 16.77
CA GLU A 464 -10.96 -8.97 16.44
C GLU A 464 -10.29 -8.02 17.41
N THR A 465 -9.14 -8.39 17.92
CA THR A 465 -8.32 -7.53 18.78
C THR A 465 -6.85 -7.72 18.48
N GLY A 466 -6.06 -6.73 18.79
CA GLY A 466 -4.63 -6.84 18.57
C GLY A 466 -3.86 -5.70 19.22
N LEU A 467 -2.56 -5.87 19.25
CA LEU A 467 -1.61 -4.89 19.78
C LEU A 467 -0.47 -4.69 18.80
N ARG A 468 0.10 -3.48 18.81
CA ARG A 468 1.23 -3.12 17.98
C ARG A 468 2.20 -2.23 18.77
N SER A 469 3.49 -2.53 18.62
CA SER A 469 4.59 -1.70 19.11
C SER A 469 5.52 -1.40 17.95
N TYR A 470 5.81 -0.13 17.74
CA TYR A 470 6.69 0.37 16.70
C TYR A 470 7.73 1.30 17.30
N ARG A 471 8.98 1.10 16.92
CA ARG A 471 10.08 1.99 17.25
C ARG A 471 10.89 2.25 16.00
N ASN A 472 11.19 3.54 15.75
CA ASN A 472 12.04 3.99 14.67
C ASN A 472 13.15 4.88 15.22
N LYS A 473 14.39 4.61 14.84
CA LYS A 473 15.55 5.48 15.10
C LYS A 473 16.17 5.87 13.76
N PHE A 474 16.32 7.15 13.55
CA PHE A 474 16.85 7.73 12.33
C PHE A 474 17.97 8.70 12.67
N SER A 475 19.06 8.64 11.90
CA SER A 475 20.19 9.58 11.98
C SER A 475 20.51 10.06 10.58
N SER A 476 20.74 11.36 10.42
CA SER A 476 21.12 12.00 9.16
C SER A 476 22.27 12.98 9.37
N TYR A 477 23.25 12.87 8.53
CA TYR A 477 24.40 13.75 8.45
C TYR A 477 24.39 14.41 7.08
N TYR A 478 24.33 15.73 7.03
CA TYR A 478 24.35 16.48 5.79
C TYR A 478 25.36 17.62 5.90
N ASN A 479 26.32 17.65 4.97
CA ASN A 479 27.35 18.69 4.90
C ASN A 479 27.28 19.37 3.55
N ALA A 480 27.24 20.69 3.55
CA ALA A 480 27.34 21.56 2.39
C ALA A 480 28.60 22.39 2.49
N PHE A 481 29.31 22.49 1.39
CA PHE A 481 30.59 23.23 1.30
C PHE A 481 30.52 24.20 0.13
N SER A 482 30.94 25.43 0.36
CA SER A 482 31.33 26.34 -0.71
C SER A 482 32.73 25.97 -1.19
N VAL A 483 32.92 25.87 -2.51
CA VAL A 483 34.18 25.44 -3.12
C VAL A 483 34.77 26.59 -3.92
N ASN A 484 35.91 27.18 -3.46
CA ASN A 484 36.64 28.25 -4.13
C ASN A 484 38.09 27.79 -4.37
N ASN A 485 38.50 27.69 -5.65
CA ASN A 485 39.87 27.30 -6.03
C ASN A 485 40.41 26.07 -5.27
N ALA A 486 39.60 25.00 -5.19
CA ALA A 486 39.88 23.76 -4.45
C ALA A 486 39.86 23.88 -2.91
N ALA A 487 39.70 25.05 -2.31
CA ALA A 487 39.44 25.20 -0.88
C ALA A 487 37.94 25.00 -0.60
N GLU A 488 37.62 24.20 0.40
CA GLU A 488 36.26 23.93 0.84
C GLU A 488 35.98 24.64 2.18
N THR A 489 34.92 25.44 2.20
CA THR A 489 34.44 26.09 3.43
C THR A 489 33.08 25.52 3.78
N LYS A 490 32.93 24.93 4.97
CA LYS A 490 31.65 24.38 5.45
C LYS A 490 30.62 25.49 5.58
N LEU A 491 29.49 25.33 4.94
CA LEU A 491 28.37 26.25 5.00
C LEU A 491 27.51 26.03 6.26
N PRO A 492 26.84 27.07 6.79
CA PRO A 492 25.91 26.97 7.93
C PRO A 492 24.70 26.04 7.69
N LEU A 493 24.54 25.57 6.46
CA LEU A 493 23.53 24.62 6.03
C LEU A 493 23.85 23.19 6.44
N SER A 494 25.11 22.92 6.84
CA SER A 494 25.57 21.61 7.27
C SER A 494 24.90 21.23 8.59
N ASN A 495 24.44 19.97 8.70
CA ASN A 495 23.68 19.57 9.85
C ASN A 495 23.60 18.08 10.14
N ASN A 496 23.61 17.78 11.42
CA ASN A 496 23.41 16.44 11.96
C ASN A 496 22.05 16.40 12.67
N TYR A 497 21.27 15.40 12.36
CA TYR A 497 19.90 15.27 12.83
C TYR A 497 19.60 13.84 13.28
N ASP A 498 19.17 13.69 14.52
CA ASP A 498 18.72 12.42 15.08
C ASP A 498 17.25 12.51 15.48
N TYR A 499 16.48 11.46 15.22
CA TYR A 499 15.17 11.32 15.84
C TYR A 499 14.84 9.90 16.27
N THR A 500 13.93 9.82 17.22
CA THR A 500 13.31 8.56 17.65
C THR A 500 11.80 8.72 17.68
N GLU A 501 11.10 7.77 17.10
CA GLU A 501 9.64 7.66 17.14
C GLU A 501 9.24 6.34 17.80
N ASN A 502 8.35 6.40 18.79
CA ASN A 502 7.78 5.23 19.46
C ASN A 502 6.26 5.33 19.38
N ILE A 503 5.62 4.23 18.96
CA ILE A 503 4.16 4.13 18.84
C ILE A 503 3.71 2.82 19.45
N HIS A 504 2.82 2.87 20.42
CA HIS A 504 2.21 1.71 21.04
C HIS A 504 0.70 1.80 20.88
N ALA A 505 0.09 0.73 20.42
CA ALA A 505 -1.32 0.72 20.12
C ALA A 505 -1.98 -0.60 20.51
N ILE A 506 -3.24 -0.49 20.92
CA ILE A 506 -4.17 -1.61 21.09
C ILE A 506 -5.45 -1.29 20.34
N TYR A 507 -6.08 -2.30 19.75
CA TYR A 507 -7.36 -2.13 19.10
C TYR A 507 -8.30 -3.29 19.37
N ALA A 508 -9.61 -3.00 19.25
CA ALA A 508 -10.66 -4.01 19.23
C ALA A 508 -11.70 -3.63 18.16
N THR A 509 -12.25 -4.63 17.47
CA THR A 509 -13.38 -4.48 16.56
C THR A 509 -14.40 -5.56 16.81
N TYR A 510 -15.68 -5.20 16.72
CA TYR A 510 -16.81 -6.11 16.84
C TYR A 510 -17.68 -5.97 15.61
N SER A 511 -17.97 -7.07 14.93
CA SER A 511 -18.81 -7.12 13.73
C SER A 511 -19.95 -8.09 13.95
N LYS A 512 -21.16 -7.71 13.50
CA LYS A 512 -22.34 -8.58 13.56
C LYS A 512 -23.21 -8.39 12.31
N LYS A 513 -23.81 -9.48 11.84
CA LYS A 513 -24.72 -9.52 10.72
C LYS A 513 -26.11 -9.99 11.18
N TYR A 514 -27.15 -9.29 10.75
CA TYR A 514 -28.57 -9.60 10.97
C TYR A 514 -29.29 -9.56 9.61
N GLY A 515 -29.52 -10.73 9.01
CA GLY A 515 -30.12 -10.79 7.68
C GLY A 515 -29.35 -9.94 6.65
N GLY A 516 -29.99 -8.94 6.09
CA GLY A 516 -29.40 -7.98 5.13
C GLY A 516 -28.58 -6.84 5.77
N PHE A 517 -28.73 -6.63 7.09
CA PHE A 517 -27.99 -5.58 7.81
C PHE A 517 -26.73 -6.14 8.48
N SER A 518 -25.62 -5.42 8.38
CA SER A 518 -24.39 -5.73 9.12
C SER A 518 -23.73 -4.46 9.62
N TYR A 519 -23.07 -4.57 10.76
CA TYR A 519 -22.28 -3.47 11.31
C TYR A 519 -20.93 -3.94 11.85
N GLN A 520 -19.96 -3.02 11.83
CA GLN A 520 -18.69 -3.17 12.49
C GLN A 520 -18.38 -1.91 13.28
N VAL A 521 -18.12 -2.05 14.56
CA VAL A 521 -17.64 -0.99 15.46
C VAL A 521 -16.21 -1.32 15.85
N GLY A 522 -15.33 -0.34 15.82
CA GLY A 522 -13.95 -0.52 16.21
C GLY A 522 -13.41 0.67 16.99
N LEU A 523 -12.53 0.40 17.92
CA LEU A 523 -11.79 1.41 18.65
C LEU A 523 -10.31 1.01 18.68
N ARG A 524 -9.46 1.98 18.40
CA ARG A 524 -8.00 1.88 18.55
C ARG A 524 -7.53 2.96 19.51
N ALA A 525 -6.68 2.60 20.45
CA ALA A 525 -5.98 3.54 21.32
C ALA A 525 -4.49 3.52 20.98
N GLU A 526 -3.89 4.71 20.80
CA GLU A 526 -2.46 4.85 20.53
C GLU A 526 -1.80 5.80 21.50
N TYR A 527 -0.58 5.46 21.91
CA TYR A 527 0.39 6.37 22.48
C TYR A 527 1.53 6.54 21.48
N ALA A 528 1.83 7.78 21.11
CA ALA A 528 2.91 8.10 20.18
C ALA A 528 3.79 9.21 20.72
N LYS A 529 5.11 9.02 20.64
CA LYS A 529 6.12 10.00 21.03
C LYS A 529 7.16 10.11 19.94
N PHE A 530 7.33 11.31 19.40
CA PHE A 530 8.38 11.69 18.50
C PHE A 530 9.34 12.65 19.23
N SER A 531 10.63 12.38 19.16
CA SER A 531 11.70 13.20 19.74
C SER A 531 12.81 13.38 18.72
N GLY A 532 13.02 14.61 18.26
CA GLY A 532 14.07 15.01 17.34
C GLY A 532 15.11 15.88 18.04
N MET A 533 16.33 15.86 17.53
CA MET A 533 17.43 16.68 18.00
C MET A 533 18.33 17.10 16.82
N LEU A 534 18.61 18.39 16.73
CA LEU A 534 19.71 18.91 15.92
C LEU A 534 20.98 18.73 16.74
N VAL A 535 21.88 17.85 16.29
CA VAL A 535 23.05 17.46 17.08
C VAL A 535 24.00 18.65 17.29
N ASP A 536 24.24 19.44 16.24
CA ASP A 536 25.23 20.53 16.27
C ASP A 536 24.78 21.70 17.15
N SER A 537 23.49 21.98 17.27
CA SER A 537 22.93 23.06 18.13
C SER A 537 22.29 22.55 19.42
N ALA A 538 22.25 21.21 19.65
CA ALA A 538 21.54 20.58 20.74
C ALA A 538 20.04 20.96 20.85
N TYR A 539 19.45 21.52 19.77
CA TYR A 539 18.06 21.93 19.72
C TYR A 539 17.15 20.70 19.67
N LYS A 540 16.25 20.56 20.66
CA LYS A 540 15.31 19.46 20.79
C LYS A 540 13.91 19.91 20.39
N PHE A 541 13.19 19.04 19.68
CA PHE A 541 11.83 19.26 19.27
C PHE A 541 11.08 17.94 19.18
N GLY A 542 9.77 18.03 19.07
CA GLY A 542 8.95 16.82 18.94
C GLY A 542 7.53 17.01 19.41
N TYR A 543 6.79 15.92 19.41
CA TYR A 543 5.41 15.88 19.87
C TYR A 543 5.11 14.56 20.56
N GLU A 544 4.04 14.58 21.36
CA GLU A 544 3.51 13.42 22.07
C GLU A 544 1.98 13.50 22.08
N TYR A 545 1.32 12.36 21.80
CA TYR A 545 -0.11 12.28 21.99
C TYR A 545 -0.50 10.93 22.63
N PRO A 546 -1.43 10.93 23.61
CA PRO A 546 -1.97 12.14 24.23
C PRO A 546 -0.88 12.87 25.00
N SER A 547 -0.85 14.20 24.90
CA SER A 547 0.11 15.04 25.64
C SER A 547 -0.21 15.15 27.12
N SER A 548 -1.44 14.83 27.51
CA SER A 548 -1.94 14.84 28.88
C SER A 548 -3.24 14.00 28.99
N LEU A 549 -3.68 13.73 30.21
CA LEU A 549 -4.97 13.08 30.47
C LEU A 549 -6.17 13.90 29.96
N LYS A 550 -6.07 15.23 29.89
CA LYS A 550 -7.13 16.09 29.32
C LYS A 550 -7.28 15.91 27.82
N ASN A 551 -6.24 15.46 27.13
CA ASN A 551 -6.21 15.28 25.68
C ASN A 551 -6.34 13.80 25.26
N THR A 552 -6.95 12.96 26.09
CA THR A 552 -7.11 11.50 25.83
C THR A 552 -7.83 11.21 24.52
N TRP A 553 -8.74 12.11 24.07
CA TRP A 553 -9.39 11.98 22.75
C TRP A 553 -8.39 11.89 21.60
N ASN A 554 -7.21 12.50 21.70
CA ASN A 554 -6.16 12.41 20.71
C ASN A 554 -5.48 11.02 20.65
N ALA A 555 -5.69 10.18 21.64
CA ALA A 555 -5.25 8.78 21.65
C ALA A 555 -6.27 7.83 21.03
N LEU A 556 -7.51 8.25 20.80
CA LEU A 556 -8.63 7.39 20.41
C LEU A 556 -8.99 7.55 18.94
N PHE A 557 -9.10 6.42 18.25
CA PHE A 557 -9.39 6.31 16.83
C PHE A 557 -10.57 5.37 16.59
N PRO A 558 -11.81 5.87 16.78
CA PRO A 558 -13.03 5.10 16.52
C PRO A 558 -13.23 4.85 15.02
N SER A 559 -13.91 3.75 14.70
CA SER A 559 -14.40 3.43 13.36
C SER A 559 -15.77 2.76 13.42
N LEU A 560 -16.64 3.09 12.45
CA LEU A 560 -17.97 2.54 12.32
C LEU A 560 -18.25 2.23 10.87
N PHE A 561 -18.75 1.04 10.58
CA PHE A 561 -19.20 0.61 9.27
C PHE A 561 -20.59 0.02 9.43
N LEU A 562 -21.55 0.56 8.68
CA LEU A 562 -22.92 0.08 8.62
C LEU A 562 -23.20 -0.31 7.18
N THR A 563 -23.67 -1.52 6.96
CA THR A 563 -23.98 -2.03 5.63
C THR A 563 -25.37 -2.58 5.61
N GLN A 564 -26.20 -2.11 4.68
CA GLN A 564 -27.52 -2.63 4.38
C GLN A 564 -27.52 -3.24 2.98
N LYS A 565 -27.66 -4.54 2.88
CA LYS A 565 -28.01 -5.23 1.64
C LYS A 565 -29.51 -5.07 1.42
N ILE A 566 -29.90 -4.31 0.39
CA ILE A 566 -31.31 -4.04 0.05
C ILE A 566 -31.89 -5.27 -0.64
N ASN A 567 -31.14 -5.85 -1.58
CA ASN A 567 -31.42 -7.08 -2.29
C ASN A 567 -30.09 -7.71 -2.74
N ASP A 568 -30.13 -8.74 -3.60
CA ASP A 568 -28.89 -9.41 -4.06
C ASP A 568 -28.02 -8.54 -4.98
N GLN A 569 -28.57 -7.48 -5.53
CA GLN A 569 -27.87 -6.55 -6.45
C GLN A 569 -27.45 -5.27 -5.79
N ASP A 570 -28.24 -4.76 -4.83
CA ASP A 570 -28.12 -3.42 -4.27
C ASP A 570 -27.67 -3.43 -2.80
N GLN A 571 -26.66 -2.64 -2.52
CA GLN A 571 -26.08 -2.49 -1.18
C GLN A 571 -25.77 -1.02 -0.89
N VAL A 572 -26.12 -0.57 0.30
CA VAL A 572 -25.76 0.75 0.84
C VAL A 572 -24.83 0.59 2.04
N GLN A 573 -23.84 1.47 2.16
CA GLN A 573 -22.86 1.45 3.22
C GLN A 573 -22.59 2.84 3.76
N LEU A 574 -22.62 3.00 5.09
CA LEU A 574 -22.19 4.23 5.78
C LEU A 574 -20.94 3.91 6.61
N ASN A 575 -19.86 4.65 6.37
CA ASN A 575 -18.58 4.47 7.02
C ASN A 575 -18.13 5.75 7.71
N PHE A 576 -17.58 5.58 8.90
CA PHE A 576 -16.90 6.64 9.64
C PHE A 576 -15.58 6.12 10.18
N SER A 577 -14.53 6.93 10.12
CA SER A 577 -13.31 6.71 10.90
C SER A 577 -12.61 8.02 11.26
N ARG A 578 -11.97 8.01 12.43
CA ARG A 578 -11.03 9.04 12.85
C ARG A 578 -9.61 8.51 12.71
N ARG A 579 -8.72 9.33 12.12
CA ARG A 579 -7.35 8.97 11.80
C ARG A 579 -6.39 10.10 12.19
N VAL A 580 -5.08 9.82 12.12
CA VAL A 580 -4.02 10.80 12.33
C VAL A 580 -3.10 10.84 11.11
N ARG A 581 -2.60 12.02 10.76
CA ARG A 581 -1.46 12.20 9.88
C ARG A 581 -0.33 12.80 10.70
N ARG A 582 0.76 12.05 10.84
CA ARG A 582 1.97 12.52 11.51
C ARG A 582 2.81 13.28 10.48
N PRO A 583 3.45 14.40 10.88
CA PRO A 583 4.43 15.04 10.01
C PRO A 583 5.53 14.05 9.62
N ASP A 584 5.92 14.06 8.35
CA ASP A 584 7.04 13.25 7.89
C ASP A 584 8.40 13.92 8.17
N PHE A 585 9.48 13.17 7.94
CA PHE A 585 10.85 13.66 8.16
C PHE A 585 11.12 14.99 7.42
N TRP A 586 10.72 15.09 6.15
CA TRP A 586 10.99 16.29 5.35
C TRP A 586 10.22 17.51 5.82
N GLN A 587 9.01 17.28 6.33
CA GLN A 587 8.18 18.35 6.90
C GLN A 587 8.73 18.87 8.23
N LEU A 588 9.43 18.02 9.00
CA LEU A 588 10.02 18.39 10.29
C LEU A 588 11.48 18.87 10.18
N ASN A 589 12.18 18.53 9.10
CA ASN A 589 13.60 18.85 8.93
C ASN A 589 13.83 20.36 8.81
N PRO A 590 14.42 21.04 9.81
CA PRO A 590 14.55 22.48 9.82
C PRO A 590 15.64 23.04 8.90
N PHE A 591 16.30 22.20 8.12
CA PHE A 591 17.37 22.62 7.23
C PHE A 591 16.85 23.17 5.93
N ILE A 592 17.50 24.25 5.49
CA ILE A 592 17.20 24.87 4.22
C ILE A 592 17.90 24.10 3.11
N ASP A 593 17.13 23.51 2.22
CA ASP A 593 17.63 22.94 0.98
C ASP A 593 17.84 24.06 -0.03
N ILE A 594 19.08 24.30 -0.39
CA ILE A 594 19.52 25.29 -1.38
C ILE A 594 19.76 24.65 -2.75
N SER A 595 19.28 23.45 -2.97
CA SER A 595 19.44 22.78 -4.27
C SER A 595 18.86 23.60 -5.43
N ASP A 596 17.93 24.50 -5.16
CA ASP A 596 17.45 25.56 -6.04
C ASP A 596 17.60 26.92 -5.32
N PRO A 597 18.53 27.80 -5.73
CA PRO A 597 18.82 29.04 -5.01
C PRO A 597 17.72 30.10 -5.09
N VAL A 598 16.71 29.89 -5.92
CA VAL A 598 15.55 30.78 -6.08
C VAL A 598 14.27 30.17 -5.50
N ASN A 599 14.26 28.86 -5.16
CA ASN A 599 13.13 28.13 -4.56
C ASN A 599 13.62 27.22 -3.45
N LEU A 600 13.87 27.78 -2.30
CA LEU A 600 14.37 27.09 -1.12
C LEU A 600 13.27 26.22 -0.49
N ARG A 601 13.70 25.19 0.23
CA ARG A 601 12.78 24.33 1.02
C ARG A 601 13.29 24.19 2.44
N GLN A 602 12.38 24.27 3.40
CA GLN A 602 12.68 24.05 4.82
C GLN A 602 11.50 23.39 5.50
N GLY A 603 11.74 22.37 6.28
CA GLY A 603 10.72 21.78 7.16
C GLY A 603 10.52 22.66 8.41
N ASN A 604 9.44 22.37 9.13
CA ASN A 604 9.09 23.08 10.36
C ASN A 604 9.05 22.08 11.53
N PRO A 605 10.03 22.14 12.46
CA PRO A 605 10.10 21.22 13.61
C PRO A 605 8.96 21.39 14.64
N GLN A 606 8.19 22.48 14.54
CA GLN A 606 7.07 22.77 15.45
C GLN A 606 5.75 22.13 15.00
N LEU A 607 5.74 21.45 13.85
CA LEU A 607 4.53 20.79 13.37
C LEU A 607 3.99 19.75 14.36
N LYS A 608 2.68 19.73 14.48
CA LYS A 608 1.92 18.78 15.28
C LYS A 608 1.16 17.81 14.36
N PRO A 609 0.86 16.59 14.83
CA PRO A 609 -0.02 15.68 14.09
C PRO A 609 -1.40 16.30 13.83
N GLU A 610 -1.92 16.09 12.62
CA GLU A 610 -3.30 16.43 12.27
C GLU A 610 -4.22 15.22 12.46
N PHE A 611 -5.45 15.47 12.87
CA PHE A 611 -6.47 14.43 13.02
C PHE A 611 -7.51 14.58 11.90
N VAL A 612 -7.86 13.46 11.28
CA VAL A 612 -8.76 13.43 10.12
C VAL A 612 -10.01 12.66 10.46
N ASN A 613 -11.18 13.28 10.31
CA ASN A 613 -12.47 12.63 10.40
C ASN A 613 -13.00 12.38 8.99
N SER A 614 -13.32 11.14 8.67
CA SER A 614 -13.77 10.72 7.34
C SER A 614 -15.14 10.05 7.43
N PHE A 615 -16.08 10.53 6.63
CA PHE A 615 -17.44 9.99 6.45
C PHE A 615 -17.60 9.59 5.00
N GLU A 616 -18.19 8.42 4.74
CA GLU A 616 -18.49 7.93 3.39
C GLU A 616 -19.85 7.26 3.36
N LEU A 617 -20.66 7.61 2.37
CA LEU A 617 -21.89 6.92 2.02
C LEU A 617 -21.68 6.29 0.64
N ASN A 618 -21.70 4.96 0.58
CA ASN A 618 -21.48 4.19 -0.63
C ASN A 618 -22.79 3.51 -1.06
N TYR A 619 -23.11 3.58 -2.33
CA TYR A 619 -24.15 2.76 -2.98
C TYR A 619 -23.50 1.91 -4.04
N ASN A 620 -23.69 0.60 -3.97
CA ASN A 620 -23.19 -0.36 -4.93
C ASN A 620 -24.34 -1.15 -5.53
N ARG A 621 -24.39 -1.22 -6.87
CA ARG A 621 -25.33 -2.07 -7.62
C ARG A 621 -24.53 -3.00 -8.55
N THR A 622 -24.73 -4.30 -8.36
CA THR A 622 -24.12 -5.34 -9.20
C THR A 622 -25.21 -5.93 -10.10
N TYR A 623 -24.97 -6.01 -11.39
CA TYR A 623 -25.88 -6.59 -12.37
C TYR A 623 -25.12 -7.52 -13.34
N ALA A 624 -25.81 -8.30 -14.13
CA ALA A 624 -25.21 -9.39 -14.93
C ALA A 624 -24.03 -8.92 -15.83
N SER A 625 -24.14 -7.72 -16.39
CA SER A 625 -23.14 -7.15 -17.31
C SER A 625 -22.21 -6.13 -16.68
N GLY A 626 -22.30 -5.87 -15.35
CA GLY A 626 -21.45 -4.85 -14.75
C GLY A 626 -21.73 -4.55 -13.29
N ASN A 627 -21.18 -3.38 -12.89
CA ASN A 627 -21.28 -2.86 -11.54
C ASN A 627 -21.34 -1.32 -11.60
N PHE A 628 -22.15 -0.72 -10.76
CA PHE A 628 -22.18 0.71 -10.50
C PHE A 628 -21.82 0.98 -9.04
N LEU A 629 -20.91 1.91 -8.81
CA LEU A 629 -20.55 2.42 -7.49
C LEU A 629 -20.72 3.92 -7.46
N GLY A 630 -21.54 4.43 -6.54
CA GLY A 630 -21.64 5.83 -6.16
C GLY A 630 -21.14 6.03 -4.74
N VAL A 631 -20.31 7.04 -4.51
CA VAL A 631 -19.75 7.37 -3.20
C VAL A 631 -19.91 8.86 -2.93
N LEU A 632 -20.53 9.21 -1.81
CA LEU A 632 -20.48 10.55 -1.25
C LEU A 632 -19.52 10.54 -0.07
N TYR A 633 -18.61 11.50 0.02
CA TYR A 633 -17.64 11.55 1.09
C TYR A 633 -17.42 12.96 1.64
N LEU A 634 -17.08 12.99 2.93
CA LEU A 634 -16.66 14.18 3.65
C LEU A 634 -15.39 13.87 4.42
N ARG A 635 -14.36 14.69 4.26
CA ARG A 635 -13.16 14.68 5.09
C ARG A 635 -12.99 16.03 5.77
N ASN A 636 -12.83 16.00 7.08
CA ASN A 636 -12.55 17.14 7.91
C ASN A 636 -11.18 16.98 8.55
N ASN A 637 -10.27 17.89 8.27
CA ASN A 637 -8.90 17.90 8.78
C ASN A 637 -8.68 19.16 9.61
N PRO A 638 -8.96 19.16 10.92
CA PRO A 638 -8.53 20.23 11.80
C PRO A 638 -6.99 20.22 11.92
N ALA A 639 -6.36 21.40 11.88
CA ALA A 639 -4.92 21.60 11.91
C ALA A 639 -4.16 20.89 10.77
N ASP A 640 -4.68 20.96 9.53
CA ASP A 640 -4.08 20.40 8.31
C ASP A 640 -2.63 20.86 8.14
N ILE A 641 -1.71 19.93 7.88
CA ILE A 641 -0.32 20.24 7.56
C ILE A 641 -0.26 20.66 6.10
N THR A 642 -0.06 21.95 5.89
CA THR A 642 -0.08 22.56 4.55
C THR A 642 1.21 23.31 4.24
N GLN A 643 1.53 23.40 2.94
CA GLN A 643 2.69 24.16 2.48
C GLN A 643 2.38 25.65 2.50
N TYR A 644 3.37 26.42 2.92
CA TYR A 644 3.40 27.88 2.90
C TYR A 644 4.66 28.34 2.16
N SER A 645 4.52 29.35 1.30
CA SER A 645 5.59 29.88 0.49
C SER A 645 5.64 31.41 0.63
N ASP A 646 6.82 31.95 0.92
CA ASP A 646 7.05 33.40 0.98
C ASP A 646 8.50 33.73 0.59
N THR A 647 8.78 34.99 0.30
CA THR A 647 10.13 35.45 0.07
C THR A 647 10.97 35.34 1.35
N ILE A 648 12.26 35.04 1.21
CA ILE A 648 13.17 34.99 2.37
C ILE A 648 13.31 36.38 3.00
N THR A 649 13.48 36.40 4.32
CA THR A 649 13.76 37.64 5.05
C THR A 649 15.19 38.12 4.81
N ALA A 650 15.47 39.42 5.05
CA ALA A 650 16.82 39.99 4.95
C ALA A 650 17.82 39.24 5.85
N GLU A 651 17.41 38.81 7.05
CA GLU A 651 18.23 38.02 7.96
C GLU A 651 18.57 36.64 7.39
N GLN A 652 17.56 35.93 6.83
CA GLN A 652 17.75 34.62 6.17
C GLN A 652 18.68 34.78 4.97
N TYR A 653 18.50 35.83 4.15
CA TYR A 653 19.39 36.11 3.03
C TYR A 653 20.83 36.33 3.49
N ALA A 654 21.06 37.18 4.52
CA ALA A 654 22.40 37.43 5.04
C ALA A 654 23.12 36.15 5.48
N ARG A 655 22.39 35.20 6.08
CA ARG A 655 22.95 33.90 6.48
C ARG A 655 23.26 32.97 5.29
N LEU A 656 22.58 33.12 4.16
CA LEU A 656 22.66 32.25 3.00
C LEU A 656 23.38 32.85 1.79
N ALA A 657 23.77 34.15 1.84
CA ALA A 657 24.34 34.85 0.70
C ALA A 657 25.59 34.16 0.12
N ASN A 658 26.45 33.59 0.98
CA ASN A 658 27.67 32.88 0.58
C ASN A 658 27.36 31.50 -0.08
N ALA A 659 26.13 31.04 -0.03
CA ALA A 659 25.68 29.81 -0.68
C ALA A 659 25.12 30.06 -2.09
N GLY A 660 25.18 31.30 -2.59
CA GLY A 660 24.68 31.67 -3.94
C GLY A 660 23.16 31.73 -4.01
N VAL A 661 22.48 31.95 -2.88
CA VAL A 661 21.01 32.08 -2.81
C VAL A 661 20.61 33.47 -3.35
N ASP A 662 19.52 33.55 -4.09
CA ASP A 662 18.95 34.79 -4.60
C ASP A 662 18.29 35.61 -3.47
N LYS A 663 18.40 36.92 -3.52
CA LYS A 663 17.80 37.82 -2.53
C LYS A 663 16.27 37.78 -2.50
N ASN A 664 15.64 37.41 -3.64
CA ASN A 664 14.21 37.26 -3.81
C ASN A 664 13.81 35.77 -3.83
N ALA A 665 14.67 34.91 -3.26
CA ALA A 665 14.35 33.47 -3.19
C ALA A 665 13.06 33.22 -2.41
N ILE A 666 12.27 32.26 -2.88
CA ILE A 666 11.08 31.83 -2.17
C ILE A 666 11.45 30.68 -1.23
N LEU A 667 11.10 30.82 0.03
CA LEU A 667 11.20 29.77 1.03
C LEU A 667 9.86 29.02 1.11
N ASN A 668 9.89 27.74 0.77
CA ASN A 668 8.76 26.83 0.92
C ASN A 668 8.89 26.07 2.24
N THR A 669 7.93 26.22 3.12
CA THR A 669 7.89 25.55 4.43
C THR A 669 6.53 24.95 4.71
N PHE A 670 6.30 24.42 5.91
CA PHE A 670 5.04 23.78 6.31
C PHE A 670 4.50 24.43 7.57
N ILE A 671 3.18 24.52 7.65
CA ILE A 671 2.45 25.02 8.80
C ILE A 671 1.29 24.07 9.15
N ASN A 672 0.84 24.07 10.39
CA ASN A 672 -0.48 23.54 10.72
C ASN A 672 -1.50 24.66 10.43
N GLY A 673 -2.26 24.49 9.35
CA GLY A 673 -3.40 25.36 9.03
C GLY A 673 -4.54 25.20 10.04
N SER A 674 -5.61 26.00 9.89
CA SER A 674 -6.73 25.93 10.84
C SER A 674 -7.63 24.73 10.55
N VAL A 675 -8.19 24.65 9.36
CA VAL A 675 -9.10 23.56 8.95
C VAL A 675 -9.09 23.38 7.43
N THR A 676 -9.03 22.14 6.98
CA THR A 676 -9.35 21.79 5.59
C THR A 676 -10.55 20.84 5.55
N ASN A 677 -11.57 21.19 4.78
CA ASN A 677 -12.70 20.31 4.48
C ASN A 677 -12.71 19.93 3.00
N ARG A 678 -13.05 18.67 2.72
CA ARG A 678 -13.28 18.15 1.36
C ARG A 678 -14.58 17.39 1.33
N TRP A 679 -15.51 17.85 0.46
CA TRP A 679 -16.75 17.13 0.13
C TRP A 679 -16.64 16.64 -1.29
N GLY A 680 -17.08 15.44 -1.54
CA GLY A 680 -17.02 14.94 -2.91
C GLY A 680 -18.03 13.85 -3.20
N ALA A 681 -18.20 13.63 -4.52
CA ALA A 681 -19.03 12.58 -5.09
C ALA A 681 -18.24 11.85 -6.16
N GLU A 682 -18.07 10.53 -6.02
CA GLU A 682 -17.35 9.67 -6.96
C GLU A 682 -18.32 8.66 -7.55
N PHE A 683 -18.29 8.51 -8.88
CA PHE A 683 -19.08 7.52 -9.61
C PHE A 683 -18.16 6.66 -10.46
N THR A 684 -18.27 5.36 -10.30
CA THR A 684 -17.55 4.36 -11.10
C THR A 684 -18.57 3.41 -11.71
N VAL A 685 -18.52 3.24 -13.02
CA VAL A 685 -19.29 2.23 -13.74
C VAL A 685 -18.33 1.22 -14.33
N GLN A 686 -18.59 -0.05 -14.14
CA GLN A 686 -17.95 -1.10 -14.91
C GLN A 686 -18.99 -1.78 -15.77
N GLN A 687 -18.87 -1.71 -17.08
CA GLN A 687 -19.83 -2.24 -18.03
C GLN A 687 -19.14 -3.20 -19.00
N LYS A 688 -19.69 -4.41 -19.14
CA LYS A 688 -19.32 -5.37 -20.18
C LYS A 688 -20.32 -5.32 -21.31
N ALA A 689 -19.83 -5.29 -22.56
CA ALA A 689 -20.64 -5.46 -23.76
C ALA A 689 -20.20 -6.77 -24.44
N GLY A 690 -21.01 -7.81 -24.20
CA GLY A 690 -20.63 -9.17 -24.56
C GLY A 690 -19.47 -9.73 -23.73
N SER A 691 -18.77 -10.72 -24.28
CA SER A 691 -17.63 -11.41 -23.61
C SER A 691 -16.27 -10.71 -23.82
N ASN A 692 -16.20 -9.76 -24.75
CA ASN A 692 -14.97 -9.31 -25.35
C ASN A 692 -14.63 -7.84 -25.10
N PHE A 693 -15.61 -7.04 -24.72
CA PHE A 693 -15.47 -5.61 -24.50
C PHE A 693 -15.88 -5.25 -23.09
N ASP A 694 -15.05 -4.50 -22.39
CA ASP A 694 -15.40 -3.85 -21.12
C ASP A 694 -14.93 -2.39 -21.07
N ILE A 695 -15.73 -1.53 -20.43
CA ILE A 695 -15.47 -0.12 -20.25
C ILE A 695 -15.67 0.25 -18.79
N THR A 696 -14.74 1.02 -18.24
CA THR A 696 -14.78 1.47 -16.84
C THR A 696 -14.55 2.98 -16.77
N PRO A 697 -15.58 3.82 -16.94
CA PRO A 697 -15.52 5.23 -16.62
C PRO A 697 -15.58 5.44 -15.10
N THR A 698 -14.79 6.40 -14.62
CA THR A 698 -14.84 6.94 -13.26
C THR A 698 -14.83 8.45 -13.34
N ILE A 699 -15.67 9.12 -12.55
CA ILE A 699 -15.65 10.55 -12.38
C ILE A 699 -15.75 10.88 -10.90
N ASN A 700 -14.96 11.84 -10.44
CA ASN A 700 -14.97 12.34 -9.08
C ASN A 700 -15.11 13.85 -9.09
N PHE A 701 -16.05 14.36 -8.32
CA PHE A 701 -16.28 15.78 -8.09
C PHE A 701 -15.90 16.11 -6.66
N GLN A 702 -15.14 17.17 -6.45
CA GLN A 702 -14.69 17.58 -5.14
C GLN A 702 -14.81 19.08 -4.95
N TYR A 703 -15.31 19.47 -3.79
CA TYR A 703 -15.23 20.84 -3.30
C TYR A 703 -14.33 20.90 -2.08
N ARG A 704 -13.31 21.76 -2.14
CA ARG A 704 -12.33 21.93 -1.08
C ARG A 704 -12.39 23.32 -0.49
N THR A 705 -12.36 23.39 0.86
CA THR A 705 -12.15 24.63 1.58
C THR A 705 -10.90 24.48 2.44
N VAL A 706 -9.98 25.43 2.35
CA VAL A 706 -8.77 25.52 3.19
C VAL A 706 -8.89 26.81 3.97
N LYS A 707 -8.79 26.73 5.31
CA LYS A 707 -8.62 27.89 6.18
C LYS A 707 -7.23 27.83 6.77
N ALA A 708 -6.42 28.82 6.49
CA ALA A 708 -5.05 28.91 6.99
C ALA A 708 -4.65 30.37 7.14
N SER A 709 -3.82 30.69 8.14
CA SER A 709 -3.27 32.01 8.34
C SER A 709 -1.83 31.91 8.88
N VAL A 710 -0.99 32.83 8.48
CA VAL A 710 0.38 33.01 9.00
C VAL A 710 0.55 34.45 9.43
N GLY A 711 0.68 34.70 10.74
CA GLY A 711 0.60 36.04 11.27
C GLY A 711 -0.73 36.71 10.88
N ASN A 712 -0.65 37.84 10.18
CA ASN A 712 -1.82 38.58 9.69
C ASN A 712 -2.18 38.21 8.24
N LEU A 713 -1.46 37.29 7.60
CA LEU A 713 -1.72 36.91 6.22
C LEU A 713 -2.77 35.79 6.18
N ASP A 714 -3.90 36.04 5.52
CA ASP A 714 -4.93 35.03 5.24
C ASP A 714 -4.53 34.25 3.98
N LEU A 715 -4.38 32.94 4.13
CA LEU A 715 -4.04 31.97 3.08
C LEU A 715 -5.25 31.11 2.71
N SER A 716 -6.44 31.48 3.21
CA SER A 716 -7.66 30.72 2.98
C SER A 716 -8.00 30.66 1.49
N ASN A 717 -8.43 29.49 1.04
CA ASN A 717 -8.81 29.28 -0.35
C ASN A 717 -9.94 28.27 -0.44
N THR A 718 -10.76 28.37 -1.48
CA THR A 718 -11.90 27.48 -1.69
C THR A 718 -12.14 27.30 -3.18
N GLY A 719 -12.52 26.09 -3.57
CA GLY A 719 -12.79 25.83 -4.96
C GLY A 719 -13.29 24.42 -5.24
N PHE A 720 -13.78 24.27 -6.44
CA PHE A 720 -14.27 23.04 -7.01
C PHE A 720 -13.23 22.45 -7.96
N ASN A 721 -13.03 21.14 -7.90
CA ASN A 721 -12.25 20.40 -8.87
C ASN A 721 -12.94 19.06 -9.21
N TRP A 722 -12.55 18.49 -10.34
CA TRP A 722 -13.03 17.19 -10.77
C TRP A 722 -11.94 16.43 -11.50
N ASP A 723 -12.00 15.13 -11.42
CA ASP A 723 -11.14 14.21 -12.16
C ASP A 723 -12.00 13.14 -12.84
N ALA A 724 -11.56 12.71 -14.01
CA ALA A 724 -12.19 11.65 -14.77
C ALA A 724 -11.17 10.66 -15.31
N LYS A 725 -11.49 9.38 -15.22
CA LYS A 725 -10.67 8.27 -15.72
C LYS A 725 -11.52 7.35 -16.57
N LEU A 726 -11.00 6.93 -17.71
CA LEU A 726 -11.63 5.97 -18.61
C LEU A 726 -10.68 4.83 -18.90
N ILE A 727 -11.13 3.59 -18.72
CA ILE A 727 -10.41 2.38 -19.12
C ILE A 727 -11.29 1.59 -20.06
N VAL A 728 -10.76 1.27 -21.25
CA VAL A 728 -11.43 0.47 -22.27
C VAL A 728 -10.59 -0.74 -22.59
N ASN A 729 -11.17 -1.93 -22.51
CA ASN A 729 -10.52 -3.20 -22.85
C ASN A 729 -11.32 -3.90 -23.95
N TYR A 730 -10.58 -4.42 -24.95
CA TYR A 730 -11.15 -5.24 -26.01
C TYR A 730 -10.29 -6.47 -26.22
N LYS A 731 -10.91 -7.66 -26.29
CA LYS A 731 -10.23 -8.93 -26.49
C LYS A 731 -10.78 -9.64 -27.73
N ILE A 732 -9.92 -9.95 -28.68
CA ILE A 732 -10.28 -10.76 -29.84
C ILE A 732 -10.22 -12.25 -29.45
N VAL A 733 -11.34 -12.94 -29.61
CA VAL A 733 -11.44 -14.40 -29.45
C VAL A 733 -11.75 -15.00 -30.83
N ALA A 734 -10.70 -15.36 -31.56
CA ALA A 734 -10.79 -15.86 -32.93
C ALA A 734 -10.07 -17.21 -33.04
N LYS A 735 -10.70 -18.28 -32.52
CA LYS A 735 -10.10 -19.64 -32.49
C LYS A 735 -9.66 -20.14 -33.86
N LYS A 736 -10.32 -19.71 -34.94
CA LYS A 736 -10.04 -20.06 -36.31
C LYS A 736 -8.76 -19.37 -36.84
N TYR A 737 -8.37 -18.25 -36.28
CA TYR A 737 -7.20 -17.45 -36.66
C TYR A 737 -6.21 -17.34 -35.51
N PRO A 738 -5.23 -18.26 -35.36
CA PRO A 738 -4.34 -18.33 -34.18
C PRO A 738 -3.55 -17.04 -33.92
N VAL A 739 -3.22 -16.27 -34.95
CA VAL A 739 -2.48 -15.01 -34.84
C VAL A 739 -3.31 -13.96 -34.10
N PHE A 740 -4.61 -13.89 -34.35
CA PHE A 740 -5.52 -12.92 -33.72
C PHE A 740 -6.18 -13.46 -32.46
N ASN A 741 -6.17 -14.78 -32.24
CA ASN A 741 -6.80 -15.37 -31.05
C ASN A 741 -6.06 -14.93 -29.78
N ASN A 742 -6.81 -14.54 -28.73
CA ASN A 742 -6.27 -14.00 -27.48
C ASN A 742 -5.41 -12.73 -27.65
N LEU A 743 -5.69 -11.93 -28.67
CA LEU A 743 -5.14 -10.58 -28.80
C LEU A 743 -6.03 -9.62 -27.99
N SER A 744 -5.43 -8.86 -27.06
CA SER A 744 -6.14 -7.94 -26.18
C SER A 744 -5.59 -6.52 -26.35
N PHE A 745 -6.48 -5.55 -26.31
CA PHE A 745 -6.18 -4.11 -26.42
C PHE A 745 -6.68 -3.42 -25.15
N GLN A 746 -5.93 -2.46 -24.68
CA GLN A 746 -6.36 -1.56 -23.60
C GLN A 746 -6.02 -0.12 -23.98
N LEU A 747 -6.99 0.77 -23.79
CA LEU A 747 -6.82 2.22 -23.82
C LEU A 747 -7.22 2.75 -22.45
N SER A 748 -6.40 3.61 -21.86
CA SER A 748 -6.75 4.36 -20.65
C SER A 748 -6.47 5.85 -20.83
N GLY A 749 -7.30 6.69 -20.24
CA GLY A 749 -7.14 8.14 -20.20
C GLY A 749 -7.57 8.68 -18.85
N GLU A 750 -6.87 9.70 -18.35
CA GLU A 750 -7.15 10.38 -17.10
C GLU A 750 -7.00 11.88 -17.27
N TYR A 751 -7.97 12.61 -16.77
CA TYR A 751 -7.94 14.07 -16.71
C TYR A 751 -8.17 14.54 -15.28
N GLU A 752 -7.30 15.44 -14.78
CA GLU A 752 -7.45 16.13 -13.51
C GLU A 752 -7.61 17.62 -13.78
N SER A 753 -8.66 18.23 -13.25
CA SER A 753 -8.85 19.69 -13.29
C SER A 753 -8.00 20.38 -12.23
N PRO A 754 -7.79 21.71 -12.34
CA PRO A 754 -7.07 22.46 -11.31
C PRO A 754 -7.68 22.30 -9.91
N GLU A 755 -6.88 22.00 -8.91
CA GLU A 755 -7.26 21.93 -7.49
C GLU A 755 -6.76 23.19 -6.77
N VAL A 756 -7.58 23.77 -5.88
CA VAL A 756 -7.16 24.89 -5.04
C VAL A 756 -6.18 24.42 -3.95
N ILE A 757 -5.13 25.20 -3.76
CA ILE A 757 -4.14 25.04 -2.70
C ILE A 757 -4.07 26.37 -1.92
N PRO A 758 -3.50 26.40 -0.71
CA PRO A 758 -3.18 27.67 -0.07
C PRO A 758 -2.34 28.53 -1.05
N GLN A 759 -2.64 29.80 -1.18
CA GLN A 759 -1.93 30.75 -2.04
C GLN A 759 -2.05 30.48 -3.57
N GLY A 760 -2.92 29.56 -4.06
CA GLY A 760 -3.01 29.35 -5.50
C GLY A 760 -3.82 28.13 -5.95
N LYS A 761 -3.41 27.54 -7.07
CA LYS A 761 -4.03 26.35 -7.66
C LYS A 761 -3.02 25.50 -8.42
N THR A 762 -3.28 24.19 -8.52
CA THR A 762 -2.57 23.30 -9.43
C THR A 762 -2.96 23.56 -10.87
N LYS A 763 -2.18 23.09 -11.84
CA LYS A 763 -2.57 23.08 -13.27
C LYS A 763 -3.34 21.80 -13.59
N SER A 764 -4.15 21.84 -14.65
CA SER A 764 -4.80 20.63 -15.17
C SER A 764 -3.78 19.66 -15.75
N GLU A 765 -4.09 18.37 -15.61
CA GLU A 765 -3.26 17.26 -16.12
C GLU A 765 -4.12 16.35 -17.01
N PHE A 766 -3.53 15.88 -18.12
CA PHE A 766 -4.12 14.86 -18.97
C PHE A 766 -3.06 13.82 -19.35
N ASN A 767 -3.41 12.55 -19.15
CA ASN A 767 -2.56 11.41 -19.46
C ASN A 767 -3.36 10.33 -20.19
N SER A 768 -2.73 9.61 -21.10
CA SER A 768 -3.35 8.51 -21.84
C SER A 768 -2.34 7.42 -22.19
N ASP A 769 -2.74 6.16 -22.01
CA ASP A 769 -1.91 4.98 -22.24
C ASP A 769 -2.62 4.00 -23.17
N PHE A 770 -1.83 3.27 -23.98
CA PHE A 770 -2.32 2.21 -24.85
C PHE A 770 -1.45 0.97 -24.75
N ALA A 771 -2.06 -0.20 -24.80
CA ALA A 771 -1.31 -1.47 -24.86
C ALA A 771 -2.01 -2.52 -25.73
N VAL A 772 -1.17 -3.36 -26.34
CA VAL A 772 -1.58 -4.56 -27.07
C VAL A 772 -0.87 -5.75 -26.47
N ARG A 773 -1.62 -6.79 -26.12
CA ARG A 773 -1.10 -8.01 -25.51
C ARG A 773 -1.52 -9.23 -26.30
N LYS A 774 -0.57 -10.13 -26.54
CA LYS A 774 -0.78 -11.44 -27.13
C LYS A 774 -0.37 -12.53 -26.14
N ASP A 775 -1.32 -13.39 -25.77
CA ASP A 775 -1.04 -14.63 -25.05
C ASP A 775 -0.89 -15.78 -26.04
N PHE A 776 0.16 -16.59 -25.88
CA PHE A 776 0.47 -17.72 -26.77
C PHE A 776 1.11 -18.88 -26.00
N LEU A 777 1.45 -19.97 -26.69
CA LEU A 777 1.79 -21.28 -26.16
C LEU A 777 0.62 -21.96 -25.42
N LYS A 778 0.73 -23.29 -25.27
CA LYS A 778 -0.30 -24.10 -24.58
C LYS A 778 -0.54 -23.57 -23.18
N ASN A 779 -1.81 -23.38 -22.79
CA ASN A 779 -2.24 -22.82 -21.50
C ASN A 779 -1.79 -21.36 -21.26
N ASN A 780 -1.57 -20.56 -22.34
CA ASN A 780 -1.14 -19.16 -22.24
C ASN A 780 0.11 -18.99 -21.36
N LYS A 781 1.11 -19.88 -21.55
CA LYS A 781 2.35 -19.85 -20.77
C LYS A 781 3.26 -18.69 -21.14
N ALA A 782 3.19 -18.19 -22.38
CA ALA A 782 3.94 -17.03 -22.81
C ALA A 782 3.04 -15.87 -23.18
N THR A 783 3.51 -14.67 -22.90
CA THR A 783 2.82 -13.40 -23.15
C THR A 783 3.82 -12.42 -23.74
N ILE A 784 3.45 -11.73 -24.81
CA ILE A 784 4.15 -10.54 -25.30
C ILE A 784 3.20 -9.35 -25.20
N THR A 785 3.71 -8.21 -24.73
CA THR A 785 2.95 -6.96 -24.64
C THR A 785 3.74 -5.82 -25.21
N PHE A 786 3.11 -5.04 -26.06
CA PHE A 786 3.58 -3.73 -26.51
C PHE A 786 2.76 -2.66 -25.80
N GLY A 787 3.40 -1.65 -25.21
CA GLY A 787 2.76 -0.56 -24.49
C GLY A 787 3.33 0.80 -24.86
N ILE A 788 2.45 1.80 -24.88
CA ILE A 788 2.79 3.22 -25.04
C ILE A 788 2.15 3.94 -23.86
N ASN A 789 2.97 4.60 -23.05
CA ASN A 789 2.49 5.48 -21.99
C ASN A 789 2.57 6.94 -22.48
N ASP A 790 1.58 7.75 -22.09
CA ASP A 790 1.40 9.14 -22.50
C ASP A 790 1.41 9.31 -24.04
N ILE A 791 0.42 8.70 -24.71
CA ILE A 791 0.29 8.66 -26.18
C ILE A 791 0.40 10.05 -26.79
N PHE A 792 -0.26 11.05 -26.19
CA PHE A 792 -0.28 12.43 -26.69
C PHE A 792 0.87 13.28 -26.18
N ASN A 793 1.71 12.72 -25.28
CA ASN A 793 2.84 13.42 -24.67
C ASN A 793 2.40 14.72 -23.95
N THR A 794 1.33 14.63 -23.16
CA THR A 794 0.65 15.73 -22.48
C THR A 794 0.84 15.74 -20.96
N GLU A 795 1.37 14.66 -20.37
CA GLU A 795 1.59 14.54 -18.93
C GLU A 795 2.51 15.68 -18.44
N ARG A 796 1.94 16.58 -17.65
CA ARG A 796 2.65 17.72 -17.04
C ARG A 796 2.01 18.07 -15.71
N TRP A 797 2.84 18.40 -14.75
CA TRP A 797 2.41 18.83 -13.42
C TRP A 797 2.87 20.25 -13.14
N GLY A 798 2.06 21.08 -12.51
CA GLY A 798 2.43 22.45 -12.21
C GLY A 798 1.50 23.15 -11.23
N ASN A 799 1.95 24.33 -10.76
CA ASN A 799 1.21 25.18 -9.85
C ASN A 799 1.24 26.62 -10.34
N VAL A 800 0.18 27.33 -10.00
CA VAL A 800 0.13 28.78 -10.06
C VAL A 800 -0.04 29.30 -8.64
N TYR A 801 0.91 30.10 -8.16
CA TYR A 801 0.83 30.84 -6.91
C TYR A 801 0.54 32.29 -7.18
N ASP A 802 -0.32 32.91 -6.38
CA ASP A 802 -0.59 34.34 -6.41
C ASP A 802 -0.67 34.85 -4.98
N THR A 803 0.31 35.65 -4.62
CA THR A 803 0.51 36.16 -3.27
C THR A 803 0.81 37.66 -3.33
N PRO A 804 0.76 38.39 -2.20
CA PRO A 804 1.22 39.75 -2.15
C PRO A 804 2.72 39.92 -2.47
N SER A 805 3.53 38.86 -2.21
CA SER A 805 4.99 38.89 -2.37
C SER A 805 5.45 38.41 -3.75
N PHE A 806 4.68 37.56 -4.43
CA PHE A 806 5.02 37.06 -5.76
C PHE A 806 3.82 36.44 -6.47
N TYR A 807 3.88 36.48 -7.81
CA TYR A 807 3.10 35.60 -8.68
C TYR A 807 4.04 34.62 -9.34
N GLN A 808 3.70 33.32 -9.35
CA GLN A 808 4.53 32.30 -10.00
C GLN A 808 3.68 31.30 -10.77
N ASP A 809 3.97 31.14 -12.04
CA ASP A 809 3.45 30.09 -12.91
C ASP A 809 4.59 29.11 -13.20
N SER A 810 4.41 27.86 -12.80
CA SER A 810 5.43 26.82 -13.00
C SER A 810 4.81 25.51 -13.48
N TYR A 811 5.53 24.81 -14.34
CA TYR A 811 5.21 23.44 -14.68
C TYR A 811 6.47 22.60 -14.85
N ARG A 812 6.31 21.30 -14.64
CA ARG A 812 7.30 20.29 -15.01
C ARG A 812 6.65 19.26 -15.91
N ARG A 813 7.36 18.85 -16.93
CA ARG A 813 6.98 17.77 -17.81
C ARG A 813 7.93 16.61 -17.56
N TRP A 814 7.37 15.48 -17.17
CA TRP A 814 8.17 14.26 -17.07
C TRP A 814 8.56 13.78 -18.45
N SER A 815 9.52 12.91 -18.46
CA SER A 815 10.01 12.32 -19.67
C SER A 815 8.89 11.84 -20.57
N VAL A 816 8.81 12.44 -21.73
CA VAL A 816 8.39 11.92 -23.02
C VAL A 816 7.65 10.59 -23.00
N ARG A 817 6.69 10.46 -23.87
CA ARG A 817 6.09 9.21 -24.31
C ARG A 817 7.04 8.02 -24.17
N THR A 818 6.61 6.99 -23.46
CA THR A 818 7.41 5.78 -23.22
C THR A 818 6.88 4.63 -24.04
N PHE A 819 7.74 4.00 -24.85
CA PHE A 819 7.46 2.76 -25.56
C PHE A 819 8.08 1.59 -24.81
N ARG A 820 7.35 0.48 -24.70
CA ARG A 820 7.83 -0.71 -24.00
C ARG A 820 7.38 -1.98 -24.70
N ILE A 821 8.30 -2.94 -24.86
CA ILE A 821 8.02 -4.32 -25.24
C ILE A 821 8.37 -5.20 -24.06
N SER A 822 7.45 -6.08 -23.69
CA SER A 822 7.59 -6.97 -22.52
C SER A 822 7.32 -8.40 -22.95
N PHE A 823 8.15 -9.33 -22.48
CA PHE A 823 7.95 -10.77 -22.62
C PHE A 823 7.85 -11.41 -21.24
N SER A 824 6.90 -12.33 -21.05
CA SER A 824 6.73 -13.08 -19.81
C SER A 824 6.49 -14.56 -20.11
N TYR A 825 7.13 -15.44 -19.33
CA TYR A 825 6.99 -16.89 -19.47
C TYR A 825 6.72 -17.54 -18.11
N LYS A 826 5.68 -18.37 -18.06
CA LYS A 826 5.26 -19.14 -16.87
C LYS A 826 5.72 -20.59 -17.06
N PHE A 827 6.43 -21.11 -16.05
CA PHE A 827 6.90 -22.49 -16.06
C PHE A 827 6.58 -23.19 -14.72
N GLY A 828 6.62 -24.53 -14.73
CA GLY A 828 6.43 -25.32 -13.53
C GLY A 828 6.23 -26.80 -13.82
N LYS A 829 6.66 -27.63 -12.85
CA LYS A 829 6.43 -29.07 -12.79
C LYS A 829 5.94 -29.42 -11.40
N ALA A 830 4.80 -30.11 -11.32
CA ALA A 830 4.18 -30.49 -10.06
C ALA A 830 4.94 -31.60 -9.31
N ASP A 831 5.65 -32.43 -10.06
CA ASP A 831 6.40 -33.60 -9.59
C ASP A 831 7.89 -33.33 -9.33
N PHE A 832 8.34 -32.09 -9.45
CA PHE A 832 9.73 -31.71 -9.13
C PHE A 832 10.02 -31.87 -7.63
N SER A 833 11.02 -32.70 -7.28
CA SER A 833 11.52 -32.93 -5.92
C SER A 833 13.04 -32.70 -5.87
N LEU A 834 13.50 -31.92 -4.90
CA LEU A 834 14.94 -31.73 -4.65
C LEU A 834 15.58 -32.96 -3.96
N LEU A 835 14.77 -33.76 -3.26
CA LEU A 835 15.26 -34.88 -2.43
C LEU A 835 15.21 -36.24 -3.13
N ASN A 836 14.51 -36.37 -4.25
CA ASN A 836 14.50 -37.58 -5.05
C ASN A 836 15.60 -37.54 -6.13
N ARG A 837 16.86 -37.62 -5.74
CA ARG A 837 17.91 -38.25 -6.54
C ARG A 837 17.62 -39.75 -6.50
N LYS A 838 16.87 -40.27 -7.44
CA LYS A 838 16.92 -41.71 -7.71
C LYS A 838 18.36 -42.01 -8.09
N ASP A 839 19.03 -42.79 -7.25
CA ASP A 839 20.26 -43.47 -7.63
C ASP A 839 19.96 -44.30 -8.87
N LYS A 840 20.39 -43.77 -10.04
CA LYS A 840 20.57 -44.58 -11.22
C LYS A 840 21.96 -45.24 -11.06
N ASN A 841 22.04 -46.24 -10.25
CA ASN A 841 23.13 -47.20 -10.28
C ASN A 841 22.53 -48.54 -9.84
N ASN A 842 22.70 -49.47 -10.74
CA ASN A 842 22.59 -50.93 -10.69
C ASN A 842 21.39 -51.46 -11.48
N ASP A 843 21.66 -51.69 -12.69
CA ASP A 843 21.34 -52.95 -13.40
C ASP A 843 22.32 -53.06 -14.59
N ASP A 844 23.44 -53.81 -14.35
CA ASP A 844 24.18 -54.55 -15.36
C ASP A 844 23.60 -55.97 -15.46
#